data_81f0d7b0f409eac1d230854f51e534b8
#
_entry.id   81f0d7b0f409eac1d230854f51e534b8
#
_cell.length_a   1.000
_cell.length_b   1.000
_cell.length_c   1.000
_cell.angle_alpha   90.00
_cell.angle_beta   90.00
_cell.angle_gamma   90.00
#
_symmetry.space_group_name_H-M   'P 1'
#
loop_
_entity.id
_entity.type
_entity.pdbx_description
1 polymer ?
#
loop_
_entity_poly.entity_id
_entity_poly.type
_entity_poly.pdbx_seq_one_letter_code
_entity_poly.pdbx_strand_id
1 'polypeptide(L)'
;MSEVLQWLGLNPSPQSVDYVGNKTQFHLFNLLTEQRHPNTWNLSFAIQSNIEAGLRMLLSVDRDISQKLKWLVENPEAPEQAVRAVASAAMSGHKIYVYGCGATGRLAKQMESNFWRPFWKMVRRHDSWKKLQPHLPADIENRLIGEMTGADRALVSSLEGFEDLQLIGKLQLEDHGVTRGDVVICVTEGGETSSVIGTVLAALRQYGDPDEALRGEARNHLYFVYNNPDNVLRPFERSSSVLENPAITKINLTTGPQAITGSTRLQATTSETFVVGAILEEALARVLREHLARGELKALGYGAPVSLVERIAAFDRIKSAVDACVPDMARFTELEADTYRRGGFSTYFAKAALITVFIDNTERSPTFRLYPLDRAQDTERRSWVQVWTEAADLKEAWRNFLGRPFKGLRESSYRNAFERQVPDPYLREAALRSLTSAGDDQELSYDFSFSPSNVASKGPRPGDLGVLVLLDEELVELDRPDSSFNKFINVCQERGANLAALVVARRNLADAADGLKRRLREGDVLVKAVLEAEDDPLTLRRQIALKMILNAHSTGVMAAVGRVVGNTMTNVSPTNLKLIGRATYLIMTHVNDTLAQRDWVAAHGFADAVTFAEANAVLFDAMEYVRSHEMGQTAEVALSIIRMLEAFQRRGPASWDDARALLESDGLAGYLARHNPRLAT
;
A
#
# COMPACT_ATOMS: atom_id res chain seq x y z
N MET A 1 23.95 -32.56 4.46
CA MET A 1 24.21 -31.12 4.33
C MET A 1 24.50 -30.89 2.86
N SER A 2 23.86 -29.94 2.21
CA SER A 2 24.12 -29.66 0.79
C SER A 2 25.52 -29.09 0.58
N GLU A 3 26.06 -29.19 -0.66
CA GLU A 3 27.40 -28.70 -0.97
C GLU A 3 27.56 -27.22 -0.66
N VAL A 4 26.54 -26.38 -1.01
CA VAL A 4 26.60 -24.92 -0.79
C VAL A 4 26.67 -24.55 0.69
N LEU A 5 25.90 -25.21 1.56
CA LEU A 5 26.00 -24.99 3.01
C LEU A 5 27.32 -25.46 3.58
N GLN A 6 27.91 -26.56 3.05
CA GLN A 6 29.24 -27.02 3.43
C GLN A 6 30.31 -25.99 3.03
N TRP A 7 30.28 -25.46 1.80
CA TRP A 7 31.22 -24.42 1.36
C TRP A 7 31.13 -23.16 2.21
N LEU A 8 29.90 -22.79 2.60
CA LEU A 8 29.67 -21.63 3.47
C LEU A 8 29.97 -21.87 4.94
N GLY A 9 30.26 -23.12 5.35
CA GLY A 9 30.48 -23.48 6.73
C GLY A 9 29.24 -23.30 7.62
N LEU A 10 28.03 -23.37 7.03
CA LEU A 10 26.77 -23.06 7.70
C LEU A 10 26.02 -24.32 8.12
N ASN A 11 25.57 -24.30 9.39
CA ASN A 11 24.52 -25.17 9.88
C ASN A 11 23.22 -24.34 10.00
N PRO A 12 22.06 -24.84 9.54
CA PRO A 12 20.81 -24.15 9.75
C PRO A 12 20.58 -23.82 11.22
N SER A 13 20.25 -22.57 11.53
CA SER A 13 19.92 -22.16 12.90
C SER A 13 18.63 -22.83 13.39
N PRO A 14 18.42 -22.98 14.72
CA PRO A 14 17.15 -23.50 15.26
C PRO A 14 15.93 -22.73 14.73
N GLN A 15 16.04 -21.40 14.56
CA GLN A 15 14.98 -20.54 14.03
C GLN A 15 14.70 -20.86 12.54
N SER A 16 15.74 -21.08 11.72
CA SER A 16 15.57 -21.49 10.33
C SER A 16 14.90 -22.87 10.23
N VAL A 17 15.33 -23.83 11.06
CA VAL A 17 14.71 -25.17 11.09
C VAL A 17 13.23 -25.08 11.49
N ASP A 18 12.90 -24.28 12.51
CA ASP A 18 11.53 -24.07 12.96
C ASP A 18 10.69 -23.39 11.86
N TYR A 19 11.24 -22.35 11.20
CA TYR A 19 10.53 -21.66 10.12
C TYR A 19 10.19 -22.60 8.96
N VAL A 20 11.16 -23.38 8.49
CA VAL A 20 10.97 -24.29 7.35
C VAL A 20 10.05 -25.45 7.71
N GLY A 21 10.16 -26.01 8.92
CA GLY A 21 9.38 -27.17 9.33
C GLY A 21 7.99 -26.88 9.91
N ASN A 22 7.86 -25.80 10.69
CA ASN A 22 6.67 -25.55 11.51
C ASN A 22 5.87 -24.30 11.10
N LYS A 23 6.44 -23.41 10.25
CA LYS A 23 5.75 -22.18 9.80
C LYS A 23 5.29 -22.26 8.34
N THR A 24 4.98 -23.44 7.83
CA THR A 24 4.61 -23.70 6.42
C THR A 24 3.42 -22.87 5.93
N GLN A 25 2.51 -22.49 6.83
CA GLN A 25 1.38 -21.61 6.54
C GLN A 25 1.79 -20.16 6.18
N PHE A 26 3.08 -19.81 6.32
CA PHE A 26 3.64 -18.52 5.91
C PHE A 26 4.55 -18.64 4.67
N HIS A 27 4.63 -19.82 4.04
CA HIS A 27 5.34 -20.03 2.78
C HIS A 27 4.45 -19.61 1.59
N LEU A 28 4.26 -18.32 1.42
CA LEU A 28 3.26 -17.75 0.49
C LEU A 28 3.74 -17.64 -0.97
N PHE A 29 4.90 -18.18 -1.31
CA PHE A 29 5.53 -18.05 -2.63
C PHE A 29 4.70 -18.64 -3.79
N ASN A 30 3.72 -19.51 -3.52
CA ASN A 30 2.82 -20.05 -4.54
C ASN A 30 1.64 -19.11 -4.88
N LEU A 31 1.42 -18.07 -4.09
CA LEU A 31 0.37 -17.08 -4.38
C LEU A 31 0.73 -16.28 -5.64
N LEU A 32 -0.25 -15.98 -6.49
CA LEU A 32 0.01 -15.21 -7.72
C LEU A 32 0.58 -13.82 -7.40
N THR A 33 0.14 -13.19 -6.32
CA THR A 33 0.66 -11.89 -5.87
C THR A 33 2.14 -11.92 -5.50
N GLU A 34 2.71 -13.09 -5.21
CA GLU A 34 4.14 -13.30 -4.91
C GLU A 34 4.96 -13.74 -6.14
N GLN A 35 4.31 -14.06 -7.24
CA GLN A 35 4.97 -14.46 -8.48
C GLN A 35 5.50 -13.26 -9.27
N ARG A 36 6.49 -13.49 -10.12
CA ARG A 36 7.04 -12.47 -11.03
C ARG A 36 6.12 -12.30 -12.24
N HIS A 37 5.75 -11.05 -12.52
CA HIS A 37 4.95 -10.74 -13.71
C HIS A 37 5.82 -10.83 -14.97
N PRO A 38 5.41 -11.59 -16.01
CA PRO A 38 6.22 -11.79 -17.22
C PRO A 38 6.47 -10.48 -18.00
N ASN A 39 5.50 -9.56 -18.02
CA ASN A 39 5.64 -8.29 -18.76
C ASN A 39 6.59 -7.29 -18.12
N THR A 40 6.99 -7.49 -16.86
CA THR A 40 7.88 -6.57 -16.13
C THR A 40 9.17 -7.24 -15.67
N TRP A 41 9.49 -8.41 -16.24
CA TRP A 41 10.64 -9.22 -15.81
C TRP A 41 11.95 -8.44 -15.68
N ASN A 42 12.23 -7.55 -16.64
CA ASN A 42 13.42 -6.71 -16.69
C ASN A 42 13.14 -5.22 -16.38
N LEU A 43 12.08 -4.91 -15.64
CA LEU A 43 11.60 -3.54 -15.41
C LEU A 43 12.68 -2.56 -14.93
N SER A 44 13.51 -2.95 -13.96
CA SER A 44 14.53 -2.03 -13.42
C SER A 44 15.58 -1.65 -14.48
N PHE A 45 15.95 -2.58 -15.34
CA PHE A 45 16.90 -2.32 -16.45
C PHE A 45 16.24 -1.45 -17.53
N ALA A 46 14.96 -1.69 -17.85
CA ALA A 46 14.20 -0.84 -18.76
C ALA A 46 14.11 0.60 -18.23
N ILE A 47 13.81 0.81 -16.94
CA ILE A 47 13.80 2.13 -16.30
C ILE A 47 15.17 2.81 -16.33
N GLN A 48 16.24 2.08 -16.05
CA GLN A 48 17.60 2.64 -16.06
C GLN A 48 18.05 3.05 -17.46
N SER A 49 17.59 2.39 -18.51
CA SER A 49 17.89 2.75 -19.89
C SER A 49 16.97 3.83 -20.46
N ASN A 50 15.68 3.77 -20.15
CA ASN A 50 14.66 4.72 -20.59
C ASN A 50 13.47 4.71 -19.61
N ILE A 51 13.38 5.75 -18.80
CA ILE A 51 12.36 5.86 -17.75
C ILE A 51 10.93 5.80 -18.33
N GLU A 52 10.67 6.46 -19.45
CA GLU A 52 9.35 6.45 -20.09
C GLU A 52 8.95 5.03 -20.53
N ALA A 53 9.85 4.32 -21.20
CA ALA A 53 9.60 2.94 -21.62
C ALA A 53 9.34 2.01 -20.43
N GLY A 54 10.11 2.16 -19.35
CA GLY A 54 9.90 1.39 -18.13
C GLY A 54 8.60 1.72 -17.41
N LEU A 55 8.18 2.99 -17.36
CA LEU A 55 6.88 3.37 -16.81
C LEU A 55 5.71 2.81 -17.64
N ARG A 56 5.81 2.82 -18.97
CA ARG A 56 4.82 2.17 -19.85
C ARG A 56 4.75 0.66 -19.62
N MET A 57 5.91 0.02 -19.44
CA MET A 57 6.01 -1.40 -19.08
C MET A 57 5.29 -1.67 -17.74
N LEU A 58 5.53 -0.87 -16.71
CA LEU A 58 4.89 -1.00 -15.41
C LEU A 58 3.37 -0.85 -15.51
N LEU A 59 2.88 0.23 -16.14
CA LEU A 59 1.45 0.53 -16.30
C LEU A 59 0.74 -0.47 -17.23
N SER A 60 1.48 -1.21 -18.08
CA SER A 60 0.88 -2.24 -18.92
C SER A 60 0.22 -3.37 -18.13
N VAL A 61 0.67 -3.60 -16.89
CA VAL A 61 0.11 -4.61 -15.98
C VAL A 61 -1.27 -4.20 -15.46
N ASP A 62 -1.63 -2.93 -15.46
CA ASP A 62 -2.96 -2.47 -15.05
C ASP A 62 -4.08 -2.95 -15.99
N ARG A 63 -3.72 -3.53 -17.16
CA ARG A 63 -4.65 -4.27 -18.02
C ARG A 63 -5.28 -5.48 -17.29
N ASP A 64 -4.57 -6.08 -16.35
CA ASP A 64 -5.07 -7.22 -15.58
C ASP A 64 -6.19 -6.77 -14.63
N ILE A 65 -6.11 -5.54 -14.10
CA ILE A 65 -7.24 -4.91 -13.39
C ILE A 65 -8.44 -4.76 -14.33
N SER A 66 -8.24 -4.17 -15.53
CA SER A 66 -9.31 -3.98 -16.52
C SER A 66 -10.01 -5.29 -16.86
N GLN A 67 -9.25 -6.38 -17.05
CA GLN A 67 -9.79 -7.71 -17.34
C GLN A 67 -10.64 -8.25 -16.17
N LYS A 68 -10.14 -8.11 -14.94
CA LYS A 68 -10.87 -8.56 -13.75
C LYS A 68 -12.14 -7.74 -13.52
N LEU A 69 -12.06 -6.43 -13.71
CA LEU A 69 -13.23 -5.56 -13.55
C LEU A 69 -14.30 -5.80 -14.63
N LYS A 70 -13.88 -6.12 -15.85
CA LYS A 70 -14.83 -6.55 -16.90
C LYS A 70 -15.58 -7.83 -16.48
N TRP A 71 -14.87 -8.82 -15.94
CA TRP A 71 -15.50 -10.01 -15.38
C TRP A 71 -16.47 -9.66 -14.25
N LEU A 72 -16.11 -8.71 -13.37
CA LEU A 72 -16.95 -8.28 -12.25
C LEU A 72 -18.22 -7.54 -12.73
N VAL A 73 -18.15 -6.81 -13.84
CA VAL A 73 -19.29 -6.18 -14.51
C VAL A 73 -20.28 -7.23 -15.00
N GLU A 74 -19.79 -8.37 -15.48
CA GLU A 74 -20.60 -9.50 -15.96
C GLU A 74 -21.14 -10.36 -14.79
N ASN A 75 -20.53 -10.28 -13.59
CA ASN A 75 -20.86 -11.06 -12.39
C ASN A 75 -20.97 -10.14 -11.15
N PRO A 76 -21.95 -9.21 -11.09
CA PRO A 76 -21.99 -8.16 -10.10
C PRO A 76 -22.68 -8.55 -8.78
N GLU A 77 -23.11 -9.80 -8.59
CA GLU A 77 -24.01 -10.20 -7.49
C GLU A 77 -23.44 -9.89 -6.10
N ALA A 78 -22.15 -10.21 -5.88
CA ALA A 78 -21.52 -10.00 -4.59
C ALA A 78 -21.25 -8.50 -4.29
N PRO A 79 -20.71 -7.68 -5.23
CA PRO A 79 -20.65 -6.22 -5.05
C PRO A 79 -22.02 -5.56 -4.91
N GLU A 80 -23.02 -5.99 -5.67
CA GLU A 80 -24.39 -5.49 -5.56
C GLU A 80 -25.04 -5.80 -4.21
N GLN A 81 -24.73 -6.96 -3.65
CA GLN A 81 -25.14 -7.32 -2.28
C GLN A 81 -24.49 -6.39 -1.24
N ALA A 82 -23.20 -6.08 -1.39
CA ALA A 82 -22.49 -5.15 -0.52
C ALA A 82 -23.09 -3.72 -0.62
N VAL A 83 -23.45 -3.26 -1.82
CA VAL A 83 -24.14 -1.97 -2.00
C VAL A 83 -25.44 -1.92 -1.20
N ARG A 84 -26.28 -2.97 -1.29
CA ARG A 84 -27.54 -3.04 -0.52
C ARG A 84 -27.30 -3.03 0.99
N ALA A 85 -26.31 -3.79 1.46
CA ALA A 85 -25.94 -3.85 2.86
C ALA A 85 -25.48 -2.49 3.40
N VAL A 86 -24.56 -1.83 2.69
CA VAL A 86 -24.03 -0.51 3.05
C VAL A 86 -25.14 0.55 3.05
N ALA A 87 -26.01 0.57 2.03
CA ALA A 87 -27.14 1.51 1.97
C ALA A 87 -28.11 1.31 3.12
N SER A 88 -28.46 0.05 3.41
CA SER A 88 -29.34 -0.30 4.54
C SER A 88 -28.71 0.09 5.90
N ALA A 89 -27.43 -0.21 6.12
CA ALA A 89 -26.72 0.16 7.33
C ALA A 89 -26.69 1.68 7.55
N ALA A 90 -26.45 2.45 6.47
CA ALA A 90 -26.44 3.90 6.53
C ALA A 90 -27.80 4.49 6.97
N MET A 91 -28.92 3.92 6.51
CA MET A 91 -30.26 4.37 6.87
C MET A 91 -30.70 3.90 8.26
N SER A 92 -30.36 2.66 8.63
CA SER A 92 -30.78 2.07 9.90
C SER A 92 -29.87 2.42 11.09
N GLY A 93 -28.78 3.16 10.86
CA GLY A 93 -27.84 3.57 11.90
C GLY A 93 -26.86 2.48 12.34
N HIS A 94 -26.76 1.38 11.60
CA HIS A 94 -25.72 0.38 11.78
C HIS A 94 -24.35 0.92 11.36
N LYS A 95 -23.28 0.31 11.87
CA LYS A 95 -21.92 0.63 11.50
C LYS A 95 -21.54 -0.05 10.18
N ILE A 96 -20.63 0.58 9.46
CA ILE A 96 -19.93 0.01 8.30
C ILE A 96 -18.46 -0.05 8.68
N TYR A 97 -17.95 -1.22 8.98
CA TYR A 97 -16.59 -1.43 9.45
C TYR A 97 -15.74 -1.98 8.31
N VAL A 98 -14.81 -1.16 7.80
CA VAL A 98 -13.84 -1.56 6.77
C VAL A 98 -12.51 -1.79 7.46
N TYR A 99 -11.94 -2.98 7.31
CA TYR A 99 -10.72 -3.39 8.00
C TYR A 99 -9.68 -3.94 7.03
N GLY A 100 -8.41 -3.54 7.23
CA GLY A 100 -7.28 -4.05 6.46
C GLY A 100 -5.96 -3.95 7.23
N CYS A 101 -4.89 -4.43 6.61
CA CYS A 101 -3.53 -4.37 7.11
C CYS A 101 -2.60 -3.79 6.05
N GLY A 102 -1.57 -3.04 6.43
CA GLY A 102 -0.66 -2.42 5.45
C GLY A 102 -1.40 -1.52 4.46
N ALA A 103 -1.23 -1.75 3.18
CA ALA A 103 -1.87 -0.96 2.12
C ALA A 103 -3.41 -1.04 2.17
N THR A 104 -4.00 -2.20 2.48
CA THR A 104 -5.46 -2.33 2.64
C THR A 104 -5.98 -1.68 3.92
N GLY A 105 -5.17 -1.57 4.97
CA GLY A 105 -5.53 -0.79 6.16
C GLY A 105 -5.61 0.70 5.85
N ARG A 106 -4.69 1.24 5.04
CA ARG A 106 -4.75 2.62 4.55
C ARG A 106 -5.92 2.83 3.59
N LEU A 107 -6.22 1.84 2.73
CA LEU A 107 -7.45 1.80 1.93
C LEU A 107 -8.68 1.93 2.83
N ALA A 108 -8.78 1.14 3.90
CA ALA A 108 -9.90 1.21 4.84
C ALA A 108 -10.04 2.63 5.43
N LYS A 109 -8.93 3.25 5.83
CA LYS A 109 -8.92 4.63 6.30
C LYS A 109 -9.33 5.62 5.21
N GLN A 110 -8.94 5.41 3.95
CA GLN A 110 -9.35 6.23 2.83
C GLN A 110 -10.88 6.21 2.62
N MET A 111 -11.53 5.05 2.79
CA MET A 111 -12.99 4.96 2.72
C MET A 111 -13.65 5.86 3.77
N GLU A 112 -13.12 5.89 5.02
CA GLU A 112 -13.61 6.74 6.09
C GLU A 112 -13.28 8.21 5.88
N SER A 113 -11.99 8.53 5.84
CA SER A 113 -11.49 9.90 6.03
C SER A 113 -11.48 10.72 4.74
N ASN A 114 -11.37 10.05 3.57
CA ASN A 114 -11.30 10.73 2.28
C ASN A 114 -12.61 10.73 1.51
N PHE A 115 -13.43 9.69 1.68
CA PHE A 115 -14.68 9.55 0.93
C PHE A 115 -15.91 9.80 1.82
N TRP A 116 -16.13 9.01 2.85
CA TRP A 116 -17.37 9.05 3.64
C TRP A 116 -17.55 10.34 4.45
N ARG A 117 -16.57 10.67 5.31
CA ARG A 117 -16.68 11.86 6.19
C ARG A 117 -16.74 13.18 5.44
N PRO A 118 -15.88 13.46 4.42
CA PRO A 118 -15.97 14.70 3.67
C PRO A 118 -17.28 14.83 2.90
N PHE A 119 -17.78 13.73 2.33
CA PHE A 119 -19.07 13.73 1.64
C PHE A 119 -20.21 14.16 2.56
N TRP A 120 -20.36 13.53 3.73
CA TRP A 120 -21.43 13.90 4.66
C TRP A 120 -21.24 15.28 5.27
N LYS A 121 -20.01 15.73 5.51
CA LYS A 121 -19.73 17.12 5.91
C LYS A 121 -20.18 18.13 4.83
N MET A 122 -20.02 17.82 3.56
CA MET A 122 -20.48 18.62 2.44
C MET A 122 -22.03 18.61 2.36
N VAL A 123 -22.64 17.42 2.42
CA VAL A 123 -24.12 17.27 2.37
C VAL A 123 -24.82 18.01 3.51
N ARG A 124 -24.24 18.00 4.73
CA ARG A 124 -24.80 18.75 5.88
C ARG A 124 -24.86 20.27 5.67
N ARG A 125 -23.99 20.81 4.83
CA ARG A 125 -23.96 22.24 4.50
C ARG A 125 -24.87 22.59 3.32
N HIS A 126 -25.38 21.58 2.63
CA HIS A 126 -26.24 21.73 1.47
C HIS A 126 -27.73 21.80 1.91
N ASP A 127 -28.55 22.56 1.20
CA ASP A 127 -30.00 22.70 1.51
C ASP A 127 -30.76 21.36 1.50
N SER A 128 -30.31 20.40 0.70
CA SER A 128 -30.86 19.03 0.67
C SER A 128 -30.78 18.31 2.01
N TRP A 129 -29.90 18.73 2.94
CA TRP A 129 -29.80 18.12 4.26
C TRP A 129 -31.12 18.13 5.03
N LYS A 130 -31.90 19.17 4.89
CA LYS A 130 -33.23 19.28 5.55
C LYS A 130 -34.18 18.13 5.19
N LYS A 131 -34.05 17.60 3.95
CA LYS A 131 -34.83 16.45 3.48
C LYS A 131 -34.25 15.11 3.93
N LEU A 132 -32.95 15.02 4.04
CA LEU A 132 -32.23 13.79 4.39
C LEU A 132 -32.20 13.54 5.90
N GLN A 133 -32.06 14.59 6.69
CA GLN A 133 -31.92 14.52 8.16
C GLN A 133 -32.97 13.66 8.87
N PRO A 134 -34.28 13.67 8.51
CA PRO A 134 -35.28 12.84 9.18
C PRO A 134 -35.11 11.33 8.94
N HIS A 135 -34.34 10.93 7.93
CA HIS A 135 -34.20 9.54 7.46
C HIS A 135 -32.81 8.95 7.75
N LEU A 136 -31.89 9.74 8.31
CA LEU A 136 -30.52 9.33 8.56
C LEU A 136 -30.14 9.51 10.03
N PRO A 137 -29.23 8.68 10.56
CA PRO A 137 -28.70 8.84 11.91
C PRO A 137 -28.03 10.22 12.06
N ALA A 138 -28.19 10.80 13.26
CA ALA A 138 -27.65 12.13 13.55
C ALA A 138 -26.13 12.22 13.41
N ASP A 139 -25.42 11.10 13.51
CA ASP A 139 -23.97 10.97 13.43
C ASP A 139 -23.53 10.16 12.21
N ILE A 140 -24.23 10.27 11.07
CA ILE A 140 -24.01 9.51 9.85
C ILE A 140 -22.52 9.53 9.39
N GLU A 141 -21.80 10.65 9.57
CA GLU A 141 -20.38 10.76 9.25
C GLU A 141 -19.48 9.83 10.07
N ASN A 142 -19.95 9.34 11.21
CA ASN A 142 -19.25 8.42 12.12
C ASN A 142 -19.66 6.95 11.91
N ARG A 143 -20.62 6.66 11.02
CA ARG A 143 -21.10 5.29 10.81
C ARG A 143 -20.18 4.42 9.98
N LEU A 144 -19.36 5.00 9.11
CA LEU A 144 -18.28 4.26 8.47
C LEU A 144 -16.99 4.43 9.29
N ILE A 145 -16.42 3.30 9.68
CA ILE A 145 -15.18 3.17 10.43
C ILE A 145 -14.18 2.44 9.54
N GLY A 146 -13.13 3.13 9.12
CA GLY A 146 -11.99 2.54 8.43
C GLY A 146 -10.87 2.27 9.42
N GLU A 147 -10.53 1.01 9.62
CA GLU A 147 -9.55 0.63 10.63
C GLU A 147 -8.37 -0.13 10.02
N MET A 148 -7.17 0.18 10.49
CA MET A 148 -5.94 -0.49 10.12
C MET A 148 -5.41 -1.35 11.26
N THR A 149 -4.87 -2.53 10.95
CA THR A 149 -4.14 -3.35 11.92
C THR A 149 -3.07 -2.50 12.63
N GLY A 150 -3.24 -2.30 13.95
CA GLY A 150 -2.32 -1.48 14.76
C GLY A 150 -2.75 -0.02 14.95
N ALA A 151 -3.99 0.33 14.58
CA ALA A 151 -4.64 1.64 14.75
C ALA A 151 -3.94 2.79 13.98
N ASP A 152 -4.20 4.06 14.38
CA ASP A 152 -3.87 5.24 13.56
C ASP A 152 -2.36 5.43 13.33
N ARG A 153 -1.53 5.11 14.30
CA ARG A 153 -0.07 5.21 14.15
C ARG A 153 0.45 4.32 13.01
N ALA A 154 -0.17 3.15 12.81
CA ALA A 154 0.21 2.22 11.76
C ALA A 154 0.01 2.78 10.34
N LEU A 155 -0.84 3.81 10.18
CA LEU A 155 -1.03 4.51 8.90
C LEU A 155 0.26 5.16 8.38
N VAL A 156 1.14 5.63 9.28
CA VAL A 156 2.43 6.24 8.92
C VAL A 156 3.55 5.19 8.85
N SER A 157 3.55 4.23 9.77
CA SER A 157 4.57 3.16 9.80
C SER A 157 3.93 1.89 10.34
N SER A 158 3.76 0.90 9.49
CA SER A 158 3.13 -0.39 9.82
C SER A 158 3.76 -1.05 11.04
N LEU A 159 2.92 -1.72 11.81
CA LEU A 159 3.33 -2.48 13.01
C LEU A 159 3.34 -3.97 12.66
N GLU A 160 4.43 -4.38 12.02
CA GLU A 160 4.58 -5.69 11.37
C GLU A 160 4.32 -6.89 12.30
N GLY A 161 4.60 -6.74 13.62
CA GLY A 161 4.35 -7.81 14.58
C GLY A 161 2.87 -8.12 14.84
N PHE A 162 1.95 -7.31 14.31
CA PHE A 162 0.51 -7.57 14.40
C PHE A 162 -0.06 -8.31 13.18
N GLU A 163 0.60 -8.25 12.02
CA GLU A 163 0.07 -8.78 10.76
C GLU A 163 -0.26 -10.27 10.85
N ASP A 164 0.64 -11.04 11.45
CA ASP A 164 0.56 -12.50 11.52
C ASP A 164 -0.37 -13.00 12.65
N LEU A 165 -1.05 -12.11 13.38
CA LEU A 165 -1.85 -12.42 14.56
C LEU A 165 -3.35 -12.19 14.32
N GLN A 166 -4.16 -13.26 14.35
CA GLN A 166 -5.63 -13.14 14.21
C GLN A 166 -6.29 -12.37 15.37
N LEU A 167 -5.72 -12.49 16.59
CA LEU A 167 -6.28 -11.90 17.80
C LEU A 167 -6.40 -10.37 17.73
N ILE A 168 -5.44 -9.67 17.08
CA ILE A 168 -5.49 -8.21 16.98
C ILE A 168 -6.75 -7.73 16.24
N GLY A 169 -7.13 -8.42 15.16
CA GLY A 169 -8.34 -8.09 14.40
C GLY A 169 -9.62 -8.22 15.22
N LYS A 170 -9.71 -9.29 16.03
CA LYS A 170 -10.82 -9.47 16.98
C LYS A 170 -10.87 -8.32 17.99
N LEU A 171 -9.75 -7.99 18.62
CA LEU A 171 -9.68 -6.96 19.66
C LEU A 171 -10.05 -5.57 19.11
N GLN A 172 -9.57 -5.21 17.92
CA GLN A 172 -9.91 -3.94 17.28
C GLN A 172 -11.38 -3.87 16.87
N LEU A 173 -11.97 -4.98 16.38
CA LEU A 173 -13.41 -5.08 16.10
C LEU A 173 -14.24 -4.80 17.37
N GLU A 174 -13.87 -5.44 18.48
CA GLU A 174 -14.52 -5.28 19.80
C GLU A 174 -14.36 -3.85 20.35
N ASP A 175 -13.18 -3.23 20.19
CA ASP A 175 -12.90 -1.85 20.63
C ASP A 175 -13.75 -0.80 19.91
N HIS A 176 -14.16 -1.09 18.67
CA HIS A 176 -15.09 -0.26 17.92
C HIS A 176 -16.57 -0.57 18.22
N GLY A 177 -16.81 -1.55 19.08
CA GLY A 177 -18.17 -1.99 19.45
C GLY A 177 -18.98 -2.40 18.21
N VAL A 178 -18.34 -3.11 17.28
CA VAL A 178 -19.00 -3.69 16.10
C VAL A 178 -19.77 -4.91 16.56
N THR A 179 -21.05 -4.98 16.19
CA THR A 179 -21.99 -5.99 16.66
C THR A 179 -22.74 -6.63 15.50
N ARG A 180 -23.44 -7.73 15.76
CA ARG A 180 -24.32 -8.38 14.79
C ARG A 180 -25.28 -7.37 14.16
N GLY A 181 -25.42 -7.41 12.84
CA GLY A 181 -26.20 -6.47 12.05
C GLY A 181 -25.39 -5.31 11.45
N ASP A 182 -24.20 -5.03 12.01
CA ASP A 182 -23.26 -4.10 11.39
C ASP A 182 -22.62 -4.73 10.13
N VAL A 183 -22.28 -3.92 9.13
CA VAL A 183 -21.60 -4.39 7.91
C VAL A 183 -20.10 -4.42 8.15
N VAL A 184 -19.46 -5.57 7.90
CA VAL A 184 -18.01 -5.77 8.03
C VAL A 184 -17.42 -6.12 6.68
N ILE A 185 -16.51 -5.29 6.19
CA ILE A 185 -15.79 -5.46 4.93
C ILE A 185 -14.31 -5.62 5.26
N CYS A 186 -13.80 -6.85 5.20
CA CYS A 186 -12.42 -7.18 5.42
C CYS A 186 -11.68 -7.26 4.09
N VAL A 187 -10.59 -6.47 3.94
CA VAL A 187 -9.84 -6.35 2.68
C VAL A 187 -8.41 -6.83 2.87
N THR A 188 -7.95 -7.74 2.02
CA THR A 188 -6.59 -8.29 2.05
C THR A 188 -6.09 -8.63 0.65
N GLU A 189 -4.97 -8.06 0.24
CA GLU A 189 -4.43 -8.27 -1.10
C GLU A 189 -4.08 -9.74 -1.37
N GLY A 190 -3.39 -10.38 -0.43
CA GLY A 190 -2.95 -11.78 -0.56
C GLY A 190 -4.02 -12.82 -0.27
N GLY A 191 -5.05 -12.47 0.49
CA GLY A 191 -6.04 -13.42 1.00
C GLY A 191 -5.59 -14.19 2.26
N GLU A 192 -4.38 -13.98 2.76
CA GLU A 192 -3.74 -14.74 3.85
C GLU A 192 -3.37 -13.90 5.09
N THR A 193 -3.72 -12.62 5.13
CA THR A 193 -3.37 -11.75 6.27
C THR A 193 -4.12 -12.17 7.53
N SER A 194 -3.40 -12.68 8.53
CA SER A 194 -3.99 -13.25 9.74
C SER A 194 -4.91 -12.28 10.49
N SER A 195 -4.47 -11.02 10.67
CA SER A 195 -5.28 -10.00 11.37
C SER A 195 -6.62 -9.75 10.68
N VAL A 196 -6.63 -9.71 9.34
CA VAL A 196 -7.85 -9.48 8.55
C VAL A 196 -8.80 -10.68 8.60
N ILE A 197 -8.25 -11.89 8.48
CA ILE A 197 -9.01 -13.14 8.64
C ILE A 197 -9.59 -13.22 10.05
N GLY A 198 -8.79 -12.90 11.08
CA GLY A 198 -9.23 -12.87 12.47
C GLY A 198 -10.41 -11.93 12.72
N THR A 199 -10.46 -10.79 12.01
CA THR A 199 -11.55 -9.83 12.08
C THR A 199 -12.87 -10.39 11.54
N VAL A 200 -12.89 -10.93 10.34
CA VAL A 200 -14.12 -11.46 9.73
C VAL A 200 -14.62 -12.69 10.49
N LEU A 201 -13.72 -13.55 10.99
CA LEU A 201 -14.09 -14.70 11.81
C LEU A 201 -14.59 -14.27 13.20
N ALA A 202 -14.07 -13.18 13.76
CA ALA A 202 -14.60 -12.63 15.02
C ALA A 202 -16.01 -12.06 14.84
N ALA A 203 -16.26 -11.36 13.74
CA ALA A 203 -17.60 -10.89 13.38
C ALA A 203 -18.56 -12.06 13.15
N LEU A 204 -18.13 -13.10 12.47
CA LEU A 204 -18.93 -14.30 12.23
C LEU A 204 -19.36 -14.99 13.54
N ARG A 205 -18.46 -15.09 14.53
CA ARG A 205 -18.78 -15.70 15.84
C ARG A 205 -19.92 -15.02 16.58
N GLN A 206 -20.27 -13.78 16.27
CA GLN A 206 -21.41 -13.07 16.87
C GLN A 206 -22.78 -13.63 16.42
N TYR A 207 -22.80 -14.44 15.37
CA TYR A 207 -24.00 -15.14 14.88
C TYR A 207 -24.19 -16.52 15.54
N GLY A 208 -23.27 -16.96 16.39
CA GLY A 208 -23.31 -18.28 17.04
C GLY A 208 -23.06 -19.44 16.08
N ASP A 209 -23.66 -20.61 16.32
CA ASP A 209 -23.73 -21.72 15.39
C ASP A 209 -24.94 -21.51 14.47
N PRO A 210 -24.75 -20.90 13.29
CA PRO A 210 -25.85 -20.39 12.50
C PRO A 210 -26.61 -21.53 11.79
N ASP A 211 -27.92 -21.57 11.99
CA ASP A 211 -28.83 -22.23 11.07
C ASP A 211 -28.82 -21.54 9.69
N GLU A 212 -29.61 -22.03 8.73
CA GLU A 212 -29.61 -21.48 7.37
C GLU A 212 -30.05 -20.00 7.33
N ALA A 213 -30.98 -19.59 8.20
CA ALA A 213 -31.47 -18.20 8.28
C ALA A 213 -30.38 -17.28 8.80
N LEU A 214 -29.67 -17.65 9.87
CA LEU A 214 -28.56 -16.88 10.42
C LEU A 214 -27.35 -16.84 9.49
N ARG A 215 -27.09 -17.93 8.74
CA ARG A 215 -26.07 -17.91 7.69
C ARG A 215 -26.42 -16.92 6.58
N GLY A 216 -27.67 -16.86 6.17
CA GLY A 216 -28.18 -15.87 5.21
C GLY A 216 -28.00 -14.44 5.71
N GLU A 217 -28.34 -14.18 6.98
CA GLU A 217 -28.14 -12.87 7.61
C GLU A 217 -26.66 -12.50 7.65
N ALA A 218 -25.79 -13.36 8.18
CA ALA A 218 -24.35 -13.14 8.25
C ALA A 218 -23.75 -12.85 6.88
N ARG A 219 -24.10 -13.63 5.86
CA ARG A 219 -23.64 -13.44 4.47
C ARG A 219 -24.03 -12.07 3.89
N ASN A 220 -25.13 -11.47 4.34
CA ASN A 220 -25.55 -10.14 3.93
C ASN A 220 -24.73 -9.02 4.60
N HIS A 221 -24.01 -9.31 5.68
CA HIS A 221 -23.28 -8.31 6.44
C HIS A 221 -21.75 -8.51 6.45
N LEU A 222 -21.26 -9.72 6.14
CA LEU A 222 -19.84 -10.07 6.22
C LEU A 222 -19.25 -10.26 4.83
N TYR A 223 -18.24 -9.46 4.50
CA TYR A 223 -17.56 -9.44 3.21
C TYR A 223 -16.07 -9.67 3.37
N PHE A 224 -15.50 -10.48 2.46
CA PHE A 224 -14.07 -10.72 2.36
C PHE A 224 -13.62 -10.41 0.94
N VAL A 225 -12.75 -9.41 0.79
CA VAL A 225 -12.22 -8.88 -0.49
C VAL A 225 -10.76 -9.27 -0.61
N TYR A 226 -10.35 -9.89 -1.73
CA TYR A 226 -9.00 -10.43 -1.89
C TYR A 226 -8.58 -10.62 -3.35
N ASN A 227 -7.27 -10.87 -3.61
CA ASN A 227 -6.66 -10.84 -4.95
C ASN A 227 -5.96 -12.13 -5.40
N ASN A 228 -6.15 -13.27 -4.78
CA ASN A 228 -5.63 -14.55 -5.25
C ASN A 228 -6.75 -15.53 -5.62
N PRO A 229 -6.50 -16.50 -6.53
CA PRO A 229 -7.48 -17.52 -6.86
C PRO A 229 -7.80 -18.42 -5.66
N ASP A 230 -9.05 -18.83 -5.53
CA ASP A 230 -9.52 -19.67 -4.44
C ASP A 230 -8.77 -21.00 -4.32
N ASN A 231 -8.49 -21.64 -5.46
CA ASN A 231 -7.77 -22.92 -5.50
C ASN A 231 -6.32 -22.81 -5.00
N VAL A 232 -5.70 -21.64 -5.12
CA VAL A 232 -4.34 -21.34 -4.62
C VAL A 232 -4.35 -21.03 -3.12
N LEU A 233 -5.46 -20.45 -2.63
CA LEU A 233 -5.64 -20.09 -1.22
C LEU A 233 -6.14 -21.25 -0.34
N ARG A 234 -6.94 -22.19 -0.90
CA ARG A 234 -7.51 -23.31 -0.13
C ARG A 234 -6.51 -24.20 0.63
N PRO A 235 -5.27 -24.42 0.16
CA PRO A 235 -4.28 -25.16 0.94
C PRO A 235 -3.86 -24.48 2.25
N PHE A 236 -4.11 -23.18 2.40
CA PHE A 236 -3.81 -22.44 3.62
C PHE A 236 -5.03 -22.49 4.55
N GLU A 237 -4.84 -23.01 5.76
CA GLU A 237 -5.89 -23.18 6.75
C GLU A 237 -6.65 -21.88 7.06
N ARG A 238 -5.92 -20.77 7.17
CA ARG A 238 -6.50 -19.46 7.45
C ARG A 238 -7.46 -19.01 6.36
N SER A 239 -7.03 -19.00 5.11
CA SER A 239 -7.89 -18.64 3.97
C SER A 239 -9.03 -19.62 3.79
N SER A 240 -8.76 -20.93 3.90
CA SER A 240 -9.78 -21.98 3.77
C SER A 240 -10.93 -21.76 4.75
N SER A 241 -10.62 -21.38 6.01
CA SER A 241 -11.63 -21.12 7.04
C SER A 241 -12.63 -20.01 6.66
N VAL A 242 -12.22 -19.07 5.81
CA VAL A 242 -13.09 -18.01 5.28
C VAL A 242 -13.72 -18.44 3.95
N LEU A 243 -12.93 -18.98 3.02
CA LEU A 243 -13.39 -19.30 1.66
C LEU A 243 -14.47 -20.37 1.64
N GLU A 244 -14.36 -21.38 2.49
CA GLU A 244 -15.33 -22.47 2.59
C GLU A 244 -16.56 -22.11 3.42
N ASN A 245 -16.54 -20.98 4.12
CA ASN A 245 -17.67 -20.59 4.97
C ASN A 245 -18.78 -19.91 4.16
N PRO A 246 -19.99 -20.51 4.07
CA PRO A 246 -21.10 -19.96 3.30
C PRO A 246 -21.74 -18.70 3.93
N ALA A 247 -21.42 -18.38 5.17
CA ALA A 247 -21.91 -17.20 5.89
C ALA A 247 -21.11 -15.93 5.64
N ILE A 248 -20.06 -16.00 4.80
CA ILE A 248 -19.23 -14.85 4.40
C ILE A 248 -19.34 -14.68 2.90
N THR A 249 -19.62 -13.47 2.41
CA THR A 249 -19.62 -13.13 0.99
C THR A 249 -18.20 -12.83 0.53
N LYS A 250 -17.76 -13.49 -0.53
CA LYS A 250 -16.43 -13.35 -1.14
C LYS A 250 -16.51 -12.41 -2.34
N ILE A 251 -15.61 -11.41 -2.37
CA ILE A 251 -15.38 -10.55 -3.54
C ILE A 251 -13.95 -10.79 -4.00
N ASN A 252 -13.80 -11.75 -4.91
CA ASN A 252 -12.49 -12.10 -5.49
C ASN A 252 -12.13 -11.09 -6.59
N LEU A 253 -11.00 -10.39 -6.41
CA LEU A 253 -10.46 -9.39 -7.33
C LEU A 253 -9.11 -9.82 -7.93
N THR A 254 -8.88 -11.10 -8.12
CA THR A 254 -7.61 -11.63 -8.64
C THR A 254 -7.15 -10.90 -9.90
N THR A 255 -6.03 -10.20 -9.81
CA THR A 255 -5.37 -9.47 -10.90
C THR A 255 -4.09 -10.16 -11.39
N GLY A 256 -3.75 -11.35 -10.85
CA GLY A 256 -2.51 -12.06 -11.19
C GLY A 256 -1.28 -11.51 -10.44
N PRO A 257 -0.07 -11.79 -10.97
CA PRO A 257 1.17 -11.28 -10.42
C PRO A 257 1.20 -9.74 -10.42
N GLN A 258 1.88 -9.16 -9.44
CA GLN A 258 2.02 -7.71 -9.37
C GLN A 258 3.16 -7.21 -10.27
N ALA A 259 3.11 -5.96 -10.72
CA ALA A 259 4.17 -5.39 -11.55
C ALA A 259 5.57 -5.48 -10.88
N ILE A 260 5.61 -5.41 -9.55
CA ILE A 260 6.75 -5.81 -8.71
C ILE A 260 6.31 -6.97 -7.83
N THR A 261 7.07 -8.06 -7.84
CA THR A 261 6.80 -9.28 -7.08
C THR A 261 6.46 -8.99 -5.62
N GLY A 262 5.28 -9.39 -5.17
CA GLY A 262 4.82 -9.20 -3.79
C GLY A 262 4.49 -7.75 -3.41
N SER A 263 4.63 -6.76 -4.32
CA SER A 263 4.28 -5.36 -4.05
C SER A 263 2.80 -5.11 -4.29
N THR A 264 1.96 -5.62 -3.39
CA THR A 264 0.49 -5.62 -3.50
C THR A 264 -0.14 -4.22 -3.41
N ARG A 265 0.64 -3.20 -3.02
CA ARG A 265 0.23 -1.79 -3.11
C ARG A 265 -0.08 -1.32 -4.54
N LEU A 266 0.37 -2.05 -5.57
CA LEU A 266 0.17 -1.74 -6.99
C LEU A 266 -1.23 -2.20 -7.45
N GLN A 267 -1.31 -3.25 -8.27
CA GLN A 267 -2.55 -3.69 -8.91
C GLN A 267 -3.62 -4.16 -7.93
N ALA A 268 -3.24 -4.98 -6.94
CA ALA A 268 -4.18 -5.53 -5.98
C ALA A 268 -4.92 -4.43 -5.21
N THR A 269 -4.19 -3.56 -4.48
CA THR A 269 -4.80 -2.47 -3.71
C THR A 269 -5.51 -1.45 -4.61
N THR A 270 -5.08 -1.25 -5.87
CA THR A 270 -5.77 -0.35 -6.80
C THR A 270 -7.16 -0.89 -7.16
N SER A 271 -7.25 -2.18 -7.51
CA SER A 271 -8.54 -2.83 -7.80
C SER A 271 -9.47 -2.84 -6.59
N GLU A 272 -8.94 -3.13 -5.41
CA GLU A 272 -9.68 -3.16 -4.15
C GLU A 272 -10.20 -1.78 -3.76
N THR A 273 -9.34 -0.73 -3.79
CA THR A 273 -9.74 0.65 -3.50
C THR A 273 -10.85 1.10 -4.45
N PHE A 274 -10.70 0.78 -5.74
CA PHE A 274 -11.67 1.19 -6.75
C PHE A 274 -13.02 0.49 -6.56
N VAL A 275 -13.03 -0.83 -6.34
CA VAL A 275 -14.28 -1.60 -6.18
C VAL A 275 -14.98 -1.26 -4.88
N VAL A 276 -14.26 -1.21 -3.74
CA VAL A 276 -14.88 -0.84 -2.45
C VAL A 276 -15.38 0.61 -2.49
N GLY A 277 -14.63 1.53 -3.10
CA GLY A 277 -15.07 2.90 -3.32
C GLY A 277 -16.31 3.01 -4.21
N ALA A 278 -16.41 2.22 -5.29
CA ALA A 278 -17.57 2.18 -6.17
C ALA A 278 -18.82 1.61 -5.43
N ILE A 279 -18.63 0.62 -4.55
CA ILE A 279 -19.69 0.09 -3.69
C ILE A 279 -20.23 1.21 -2.77
N LEU A 280 -19.34 1.98 -2.12
CA LEU A 280 -19.74 3.10 -1.27
C LEU A 280 -20.46 4.18 -2.07
N GLU A 281 -19.93 4.55 -3.26
CA GLU A 281 -20.52 5.59 -4.11
C GLU A 281 -21.92 5.20 -4.58
N GLU A 282 -22.14 3.95 -4.99
CA GLU A 282 -23.47 3.48 -5.40
C GLU A 282 -24.41 3.33 -4.20
N ALA A 283 -23.94 2.89 -3.04
CA ALA A 283 -24.74 2.83 -1.82
C ALA A 283 -25.27 4.23 -1.43
N LEU A 284 -24.41 5.23 -1.44
CA LEU A 284 -24.79 6.64 -1.23
C LEU A 284 -25.78 7.11 -2.28
N ALA A 285 -25.56 6.79 -3.56
CA ALA A 285 -26.49 7.14 -4.63
C ALA A 285 -27.91 6.58 -4.37
N ARG A 286 -28.01 5.35 -3.88
CA ARG A 286 -29.31 4.74 -3.54
C ARG A 286 -29.98 5.47 -2.39
N VAL A 287 -29.26 5.70 -1.30
CA VAL A 287 -29.79 6.45 -0.13
C VAL A 287 -30.28 7.84 -0.57
N LEU A 288 -29.54 8.55 -1.39
CA LEU A 288 -29.91 9.89 -1.82
C LEU A 288 -31.12 9.90 -2.78
N ARG A 289 -31.21 8.93 -3.72
CA ARG A 289 -32.29 8.81 -4.70
C ARG A 289 -33.66 8.56 -4.05
N GLU A 290 -33.70 7.98 -2.84
CA GLU A 290 -34.95 7.77 -2.11
C GLU A 290 -35.58 9.08 -1.62
N HIS A 291 -34.77 10.12 -1.43
CA HIS A 291 -35.23 11.34 -0.72
C HIS A 291 -35.04 12.64 -1.52
N LEU A 292 -34.23 12.63 -2.59
CA LEU A 292 -33.85 13.83 -3.33
C LEU A 292 -34.32 13.82 -4.78
N ALA A 293 -34.71 14.98 -5.26
CA ALA A 293 -35.03 15.19 -6.67
C ALA A 293 -33.76 15.27 -7.53
N ARG A 294 -33.90 15.06 -8.84
CA ARG A 294 -32.75 15.01 -9.81
C ARG A 294 -31.84 16.25 -9.76
N GLY A 295 -32.42 17.46 -9.56
CA GLY A 295 -31.62 18.69 -9.45
C GLY A 295 -30.72 18.72 -8.21
N GLU A 296 -31.24 18.22 -7.08
CA GLU A 296 -30.52 18.14 -5.81
C GLU A 296 -29.42 17.05 -5.88
N LEU A 297 -29.73 15.92 -6.51
CA LEU A 297 -28.73 14.88 -6.79
C LEU A 297 -27.57 15.42 -7.63
N LYS A 298 -27.88 16.19 -8.68
CA LYS A 298 -26.86 16.81 -9.54
C LYS A 298 -25.95 17.77 -8.74
N ALA A 299 -26.52 18.56 -7.84
CA ALA A 299 -25.75 19.46 -6.99
C ALA A 299 -24.80 18.74 -6.03
N LEU A 300 -25.11 17.48 -5.68
CA LEU A 300 -24.27 16.62 -4.85
C LEU A 300 -23.33 15.69 -5.67
N GLY A 301 -23.24 15.90 -6.99
CA GLY A 301 -22.38 15.11 -7.87
C GLY A 301 -22.98 13.77 -8.33
N TYR A 302 -24.31 13.60 -8.21
CA TYR A 302 -25.06 12.42 -8.67
C TYR A 302 -26.04 12.77 -9.80
N GLY A 303 -25.60 13.61 -10.73
CA GLY A 303 -26.46 14.12 -11.82
C GLY A 303 -26.89 13.05 -12.82
N ALA A 304 -26.03 12.11 -13.13
CA ALA A 304 -26.32 10.95 -13.98
C ALA A 304 -26.83 9.76 -13.15
N PRO A 305 -27.84 9.02 -13.64
CA PRO A 305 -28.32 7.78 -12.99
C PRO A 305 -27.39 6.60 -13.33
N VAL A 306 -26.14 6.66 -12.88
CA VAL A 306 -25.11 5.64 -13.13
C VAL A 306 -25.31 4.48 -12.15
N SER A 307 -25.24 3.25 -12.65
CA SER A 307 -25.28 2.00 -11.87
C SER A 307 -23.90 1.60 -11.35
N LEU A 308 -23.84 0.64 -10.42
CA LEU A 308 -22.57 0.05 -9.95
C LEU A 308 -21.71 -0.47 -11.11
N VAL A 309 -22.34 -1.18 -12.04
CA VAL A 309 -21.67 -1.77 -13.22
C VAL A 309 -21.00 -0.69 -14.07
N GLU A 310 -21.70 0.42 -14.34
CA GLU A 310 -21.15 1.55 -15.10
C GLU A 310 -20.05 2.28 -14.34
N ARG A 311 -20.14 2.37 -12.99
CA ARG A 311 -19.08 2.92 -12.15
C ARG A 311 -17.80 2.07 -12.24
N ILE A 312 -17.92 0.74 -12.16
CA ILE A 312 -16.81 -0.20 -12.29
C ILE A 312 -16.22 -0.13 -13.71
N ALA A 313 -17.03 -0.09 -14.75
CA ALA A 313 -16.59 0.03 -16.14
C ALA A 313 -15.82 1.34 -16.44
N ALA A 314 -15.92 2.35 -15.58
CA ALA A 314 -15.20 3.61 -15.75
C ALA A 314 -13.68 3.50 -15.56
N PHE A 315 -13.14 2.39 -15.04
CA PHE A 315 -11.71 2.21 -14.78
C PHE A 315 -10.82 2.42 -16.01
N ASP A 316 -11.22 1.92 -17.18
CA ASP A 316 -10.43 2.05 -18.40
C ASP A 316 -10.24 3.52 -18.85
N ARG A 317 -11.20 4.40 -18.53
CA ARG A 317 -11.05 5.84 -18.76
C ARG A 317 -10.03 6.47 -17.82
N ILE A 318 -9.98 6.00 -16.55
CA ILE A 318 -8.96 6.44 -15.59
C ILE A 318 -7.58 6.01 -16.07
N LYS A 319 -7.43 4.73 -16.45
CA LYS A 319 -6.18 4.18 -16.99
C LYS A 319 -5.70 4.98 -18.20
N SER A 320 -6.58 5.28 -19.16
CA SER A 320 -6.23 6.06 -20.35
C SER A 320 -5.71 7.46 -20.01
N ALA A 321 -6.30 8.12 -19.00
CA ALA A 321 -5.84 9.43 -18.54
C ALA A 321 -4.45 9.36 -17.88
N VAL A 322 -4.16 8.29 -17.15
CA VAL A 322 -2.83 8.04 -16.57
C VAL A 322 -1.80 7.74 -17.66
N ASP A 323 -2.13 6.88 -18.63
CA ASP A 323 -1.25 6.54 -19.76
C ASP A 323 -0.86 7.79 -20.58
N ALA A 324 -1.78 8.76 -20.69
CA ALA A 324 -1.54 10.00 -21.43
C ALA A 324 -0.51 10.92 -20.77
N CYS A 325 -0.31 10.86 -19.45
CA CYS A 325 0.65 11.72 -18.75
C CYS A 325 2.03 11.06 -18.52
N VAL A 326 2.26 9.86 -19.07
CA VAL A 326 3.54 9.12 -18.90
C VAL A 326 4.78 9.92 -19.31
N PRO A 327 4.81 10.71 -20.40
CA PRO A 327 5.99 11.52 -20.74
C PRO A 327 6.35 12.54 -19.63
N ASP A 328 5.36 13.20 -19.04
CA ASP A 328 5.58 14.12 -17.93
C ASP A 328 5.94 13.39 -16.64
N MET A 329 5.33 12.21 -16.40
CA MET A 329 5.70 11.33 -15.29
C MET A 329 7.16 10.89 -15.40
N ALA A 330 7.66 10.60 -16.60
CA ALA A 330 9.07 10.21 -16.81
C ALA A 330 10.02 11.33 -16.38
N ARG A 331 9.75 12.58 -16.78
CA ARG A 331 10.52 13.76 -16.33
C ARG A 331 10.47 13.94 -14.81
N PHE A 332 9.30 13.75 -14.21
CA PHE A 332 9.15 13.82 -12.75
C PHE A 332 9.94 12.70 -12.05
N THR A 333 9.89 11.49 -12.60
CA THR A 333 10.61 10.33 -12.06
C THR A 333 12.13 10.54 -12.12
N GLU A 334 12.62 11.09 -13.23
CA GLU A 334 14.04 11.44 -13.39
C GLU A 334 14.46 12.50 -12.37
N LEU A 335 13.67 13.57 -12.22
CA LEU A 335 13.94 14.67 -11.29
C LEU A 335 14.04 14.18 -9.82
N GLU A 336 13.12 13.31 -9.37
CA GLU A 336 13.17 12.78 -8.01
C GLU A 336 14.31 11.77 -7.85
N ALA A 337 14.56 10.90 -8.83
CA ALA A 337 15.68 9.97 -8.79
C ALA A 337 17.02 10.70 -8.70
N ASP A 338 17.20 11.77 -9.49
CA ASP A 338 18.40 12.60 -9.45
C ASP A 338 18.57 13.36 -8.14
N THR A 339 17.45 13.80 -7.54
CA THR A 339 17.46 14.39 -6.20
C THR A 339 18.06 13.41 -5.19
N TYR A 340 17.61 12.16 -5.20
CA TYR A 340 18.12 11.12 -4.28
C TYR A 340 19.57 10.68 -4.59
N ARG A 341 19.98 10.61 -5.85
CA ARG A 341 21.37 10.32 -6.23
C ARG A 341 22.34 11.36 -5.73
N ARG A 342 21.88 12.62 -5.61
CA ARG A 342 22.68 13.73 -5.06
C ARG A 342 22.58 13.86 -3.53
N GLY A 343 21.90 12.91 -2.86
CA GLY A 343 21.70 12.95 -1.41
C GLY A 343 20.65 13.95 -0.94
N GLY A 344 19.81 14.46 -1.86
CA GLY A 344 18.68 15.33 -1.55
C GLY A 344 17.45 14.56 -1.06
N PHE A 345 16.40 15.30 -0.70
CA PHE A 345 15.16 14.79 -0.11
C PHE A 345 13.95 15.37 -0.84
N SER A 346 12.81 14.67 -0.75
CA SER A 346 11.54 15.15 -1.30
C SER A 346 10.58 15.54 -0.19
N THR A 347 9.80 16.59 -0.41
CA THR A 347 8.70 17.00 0.48
C THR A 347 7.42 17.11 -0.33
N TYR A 348 6.45 16.23 -0.07
CA TYR A 348 5.14 16.23 -0.72
C TYR A 348 4.18 17.08 0.10
N PHE A 349 3.47 18.00 -0.55
CA PHE A 349 2.41 18.80 0.05
C PHE A 349 1.07 18.48 -0.58
N ALA A 350 0.10 18.06 0.24
CA ALA A 350 -1.23 17.68 -0.20
C ALA A 350 -2.31 18.05 0.84
N LYS A 351 -3.55 18.28 0.37
CA LYS A 351 -4.72 18.46 1.24
C LYS A 351 -5.76 17.37 0.96
N ALA A 352 -6.60 17.52 -0.05
CA ALA A 352 -7.61 16.52 -0.42
C ALA A 352 -7.01 15.17 -0.83
N ALA A 353 -5.80 15.18 -1.34
CA ALA A 353 -5.03 14.00 -1.74
C ALA A 353 -4.17 13.39 -0.62
N LEU A 354 -4.22 13.92 0.60
CA LEU A 354 -3.26 13.60 1.68
C LEU A 354 -3.13 12.11 1.94
N ILE A 355 -4.25 11.38 2.10
CA ILE A 355 -4.22 9.93 2.37
C ILE A 355 -3.62 9.16 1.20
N THR A 356 -3.94 9.52 -0.05
CA THR A 356 -3.40 8.85 -1.24
C THR A 356 -1.89 9.03 -1.35
N VAL A 357 -1.37 10.22 -1.00
CA VAL A 357 0.07 10.47 -0.91
C VAL A 357 0.70 9.64 0.22
N PHE A 358 0.07 9.56 1.39
CA PHE A 358 0.53 8.72 2.48
C PHE A 358 0.57 7.23 2.11
N ILE A 359 -0.46 6.72 1.42
CA ILE A 359 -0.50 5.31 0.97
C ILE A 359 0.76 4.98 0.15
N ASP A 360 1.11 5.81 -0.82
CA ASP A 360 2.30 5.55 -1.64
C ASP A 360 3.59 5.71 -0.83
N ASN A 361 3.75 6.81 -0.09
CA ASN A 361 5.01 7.14 0.58
C ASN A 361 5.34 6.17 1.71
N THR A 362 4.35 5.76 2.52
CA THR A 362 4.60 4.86 3.65
C THR A 362 4.83 3.42 3.22
N GLU A 363 4.25 2.99 2.10
CA GLU A 363 4.51 1.67 1.52
C GLU A 363 5.91 1.56 0.86
N ARG A 364 6.59 2.67 0.58
CA ARG A 364 8.00 2.64 0.15
C ARG A 364 8.91 2.06 1.25
N SER A 365 8.56 2.24 2.52
CA SER A 365 9.36 1.79 3.66
C SER A 365 9.56 0.27 3.70
N PRO A 366 8.54 -0.58 3.80
CA PRO A 366 8.73 -2.03 3.82
C PRO A 366 9.20 -2.57 2.46
N THR A 367 8.77 -1.97 1.35
CA THR A 367 9.09 -2.44 0.00
C THR A 367 10.55 -2.20 -0.38
N PHE A 368 11.10 -1.04 -0.05
CA PHE A 368 12.42 -0.59 -0.52
C PHE A 368 13.41 -0.30 0.62
N ARG A 369 13.09 -0.67 1.86
CA ARG A 369 13.90 -0.41 3.06
C ARG A 369 14.23 1.08 3.23
N LEU A 370 13.20 1.88 3.35
CA LEU A 370 13.32 3.31 3.63
C LEU A 370 12.72 3.65 5.00
N TYR A 371 13.15 4.75 5.60
CA TYR A 371 12.42 5.32 6.73
C TYR A 371 11.07 5.85 6.23
N PRO A 372 9.94 5.58 6.93
CA PRO A 372 8.61 6.01 6.46
C PRO A 372 8.46 7.53 6.47
N LEU A 373 8.73 8.17 7.58
CA LEU A 373 8.84 9.62 7.81
C LEU A 373 9.83 9.85 8.96
N ASP A 374 10.44 11.03 9.02
CA ASP A 374 11.20 11.42 10.20
C ASP A 374 10.25 11.64 11.39
N ARG A 375 10.65 11.17 12.55
CA ARG A 375 9.90 11.40 13.78
C ARG A 375 9.98 12.87 14.17
N ALA A 376 9.01 13.35 14.95
CA ALA A 376 8.97 14.74 15.40
C ALA A 376 10.25 15.15 16.16
N GLN A 377 10.82 14.22 16.96
CA GLN A 377 12.02 14.44 17.74
C GLN A 377 13.34 14.22 16.97
N ASP A 378 13.32 13.72 15.74
CA ASP A 378 14.55 13.50 14.97
C ASP A 378 15.20 14.84 14.62
N THR A 379 16.49 14.97 14.93
CA THR A 379 17.30 16.15 14.63
C THR A 379 17.93 16.12 13.25
N GLU A 380 18.03 14.92 12.68
CA GLU A 380 18.57 14.68 11.34
C GLU A 380 17.48 14.13 10.41
N ARG A 381 17.52 14.52 9.15
CA ARG A 381 16.64 13.95 8.11
C ARG A 381 17.16 12.57 7.70
N ARG A 382 16.36 11.55 7.90
CA ARG A 382 16.65 10.15 7.51
C ARG A 382 15.73 9.64 6.43
N SER A 383 14.45 10.04 6.49
CA SER A 383 13.49 9.69 5.47
C SER A 383 13.74 10.49 4.20
N TRP A 384 13.82 9.80 3.08
CA TRP A 384 13.96 10.46 1.78
C TRP A 384 12.74 11.28 1.41
N VAL A 385 11.59 10.97 2.00
CA VAL A 385 10.30 11.61 1.70
C VAL A 385 9.68 12.15 2.99
N GLN A 386 9.26 13.42 2.94
CA GLN A 386 8.36 14.01 3.91
C GLN A 386 6.99 14.25 3.27
N VAL A 387 5.93 14.18 4.06
CA VAL A 387 4.57 14.51 3.63
C VAL A 387 4.05 15.61 4.54
N TRP A 388 3.55 16.71 3.96
CA TRP A 388 2.98 17.82 4.70
C TRP A 388 1.57 18.13 4.24
N THR A 389 0.80 18.71 5.15
CA THR A 389 -0.54 19.24 4.88
C THR A 389 -0.74 20.59 5.54
N GLU A 390 -1.75 21.33 5.07
CA GLU A 390 -2.19 22.56 5.71
C GLU A 390 -2.70 22.28 7.12
N ALA A 391 -1.85 22.58 8.09
CA ALA A 391 -2.12 22.47 9.53
C ALA A 391 -1.16 23.36 10.29
N ALA A 392 -1.61 23.99 11.37
CA ALA A 392 -0.80 24.87 12.19
C ALA A 392 0.12 24.07 13.13
N ASP A 393 -0.27 22.86 13.48
CA ASP A 393 0.47 21.96 14.37
C ASP A 393 0.21 20.48 14.05
N LEU A 394 0.95 19.62 14.71
CA LEU A 394 0.89 18.16 14.60
C LEU A 394 -0.52 17.59 14.86
N LYS A 395 -1.24 18.09 15.88
CA LYS A 395 -2.57 17.58 16.23
C LYS A 395 -3.62 17.96 15.20
N GLU A 396 -3.51 19.16 14.65
CA GLU A 396 -4.36 19.56 13.53
C GLU A 396 -4.05 18.73 12.28
N ALA A 397 -2.78 18.45 11.99
CA ALA A 397 -2.38 17.59 10.89
C ALA A 397 -3.02 16.19 11.01
N TRP A 398 -2.94 15.55 12.17
CA TRP A 398 -3.63 14.27 12.42
C TRP A 398 -5.14 14.37 12.26
N ARG A 399 -5.78 15.43 12.77
CA ARG A 399 -7.23 15.63 12.58
C ARG A 399 -7.62 15.79 11.12
N ASN A 400 -6.80 16.51 10.32
CA ASN A 400 -7.03 16.66 8.88
C ASN A 400 -6.87 15.31 8.15
N PHE A 401 -5.87 14.53 8.55
CA PHE A 401 -5.59 13.20 7.99
C PHE A 401 -6.70 12.19 8.30
N LEU A 402 -7.20 12.15 9.54
CA LEU A 402 -8.15 11.16 10.02
C LEU A 402 -9.62 11.60 9.85
N GLY A 403 -9.87 12.90 9.72
CA GLY A 403 -11.23 13.48 9.82
C GLY A 403 -11.84 13.43 11.24
N ARG A 404 -11.08 12.95 12.23
CA ARG A 404 -11.40 12.80 13.66
C ARG A 404 -10.13 12.90 14.52
N PRO A 405 -10.25 12.93 15.87
CA PRO A 405 -9.09 12.80 16.75
C PRO A 405 -8.33 11.48 16.56
N PHE A 406 -7.03 11.50 16.84
CA PHE A 406 -6.18 10.32 16.86
C PHE A 406 -6.66 9.28 17.88
N LYS A 407 -6.51 8.00 17.56
CA LYS A 407 -6.84 6.87 18.44
C LYS A 407 -5.75 5.81 18.33
N GLY A 408 -5.11 5.50 19.46
CA GLY A 408 -4.19 4.36 19.61
C GLY A 408 -4.88 3.15 20.23
N LEU A 409 -4.09 2.10 20.48
CA LEU A 409 -4.52 0.91 21.19
C LEU A 409 -4.37 1.10 22.71
N ARG A 410 -5.29 0.57 23.49
CA ARG A 410 -5.22 0.59 24.98
C ARG A 410 -4.26 -0.50 25.46
N GLU A 411 -3.00 -0.13 25.72
CA GLU A 411 -1.90 -1.05 25.99
C GLU A 411 -2.25 -2.14 27.00
N SER A 412 -2.85 -1.81 28.16
CA SER A 412 -3.15 -2.77 29.21
C SER A 412 -4.10 -3.89 28.78
N SER A 413 -5.15 -3.56 28.01
CA SER A 413 -6.12 -4.53 27.53
C SER A 413 -5.51 -5.48 26.51
N TYR A 414 -4.73 -4.93 25.55
CA TYR A 414 -4.10 -5.71 24.49
C TYR A 414 -2.96 -6.57 25.04
N ARG A 415 -2.12 -6.04 25.93
CA ARG A 415 -1.03 -6.78 26.57
C ARG A 415 -1.57 -8.03 27.28
N ASN A 416 -2.59 -7.89 28.13
CA ASN A 416 -3.21 -9.00 28.86
C ASN A 416 -3.80 -10.05 27.90
N ALA A 417 -4.40 -9.61 26.78
CA ALA A 417 -4.93 -10.54 25.78
C ALA A 417 -3.81 -11.31 25.07
N PHE A 418 -2.74 -10.63 24.65
CA PHE A 418 -1.60 -11.28 23.98
C PHE A 418 -0.89 -12.28 24.88
N GLU A 419 -0.62 -11.93 26.13
CA GLU A 419 0.04 -12.81 27.10
C GLU A 419 -0.77 -14.07 27.38
N ARG A 420 -2.10 -13.98 27.44
CA ARG A 420 -2.98 -15.11 27.78
C ARG A 420 -3.42 -15.96 26.59
N GLN A 421 -3.58 -15.37 25.41
CA GLN A 421 -4.26 -16.02 24.30
C GLN A 421 -3.34 -16.32 23.10
N VAL A 422 -2.08 -15.85 23.10
CA VAL A 422 -1.11 -16.15 22.04
C VAL A 422 -0.11 -17.19 22.54
N PRO A 423 -0.27 -18.48 22.18
CA PRO A 423 0.58 -19.54 22.66
C PRO A 423 1.98 -19.52 22.03
N ASP A 424 2.10 -19.12 20.76
CA ASP A 424 3.37 -19.06 20.05
C ASP A 424 4.25 -17.92 20.61
N PRO A 425 5.44 -18.23 21.14
CA PRO A 425 6.31 -17.23 21.76
C PRO A 425 6.78 -16.15 20.78
N TYR A 426 7.10 -16.52 19.53
CA TYR A 426 7.55 -15.57 18.49
C TYR A 426 6.47 -14.55 18.18
N LEU A 427 5.24 -14.99 17.90
CA LEU A 427 4.10 -14.11 17.60
C LEU A 427 3.76 -13.23 18.81
N ARG A 428 3.76 -13.80 20.02
CA ARG A 428 3.49 -13.05 21.25
C ARG A 428 4.49 -11.94 21.49
N GLU A 429 5.79 -12.23 21.39
CA GLU A 429 6.84 -11.24 21.57
C GLU A 429 6.81 -10.16 20.48
N ALA A 430 6.57 -10.53 19.22
CA ALA A 430 6.43 -9.58 18.11
C ALA A 430 5.24 -8.63 18.34
N ALA A 431 4.09 -9.16 18.79
CA ALA A 431 2.93 -8.36 19.12
C ALA A 431 3.18 -7.42 20.31
N LEU A 432 3.81 -7.91 21.38
CA LEU A 432 4.14 -7.10 22.56
C LEU A 432 5.12 -5.97 22.21
N ARG A 433 6.12 -6.22 21.36
CA ARG A 433 7.02 -5.16 20.85
C ARG A 433 6.25 -4.12 20.04
N SER A 434 5.37 -4.54 19.14
CA SER A 434 4.55 -3.62 18.33
C SER A 434 3.62 -2.77 19.20
N LEU A 435 3.09 -3.36 20.28
CA LEU A 435 2.16 -2.68 21.19
C LEU A 435 2.78 -1.46 21.88
N THR A 436 4.09 -1.48 22.19
CA THR A 436 4.79 -0.34 22.78
C THR A 436 4.82 0.91 21.90
N SER A 437 4.48 0.76 20.62
CA SER A 437 4.44 1.82 19.61
C SER A 437 3.04 2.02 19.03
N ALA A 438 1.98 1.64 19.75
CA ALA A 438 0.61 1.67 19.24
C ALA A 438 -0.36 2.50 20.11
N GLY A 439 0.10 3.09 21.21
CA GLY A 439 -0.74 3.86 22.15
C GLY A 439 -1.15 5.25 21.64
N ASP A 440 -2.01 5.94 22.40
CA ASP A 440 -2.46 7.30 22.10
C ASP A 440 -1.31 8.33 22.12
N ASP A 441 -0.26 8.07 22.88
CA ASP A 441 0.98 8.88 22.93
C ASP A 441 1.70 8.95 21.59
N GLN A 442 1.45 8.00 20.70
CA GLN A 442 2.06 7.93 19.37
C GLN A 442 1.55 9.01 18.40
N GLU A 443 0.48 9.74 18.75
CA GLU A 443 0.09 10.96 18.05
C GLU A 443 1.28 11.94 17.94
N LEU A 444 2.10 12.01 18.97
CA LEU A 444 3.26 12.91 19.04
C LEU A 444 4.50 12.44 18.25
N SER A 445 4.46 11.24 17.70
CA SER A 445 5.63 10.66 17.03
C SER A 445 5.93 11.26 15.67
N TYR A 446 4.92 11.77 14.95
CA TYR A 446 5.08 12.28 13.58
C TYR A 446 4.41 13.63 13.42
N ASP A 447 5.20 14.63 13.00
CA ASP A 447 4.70 15.97 12.63
C ASP A 447 4.74 16.13 11.11
N PHE A 448 3.56 16.16 10.49
CA PHE A 448 3.39 16.44 9.07
C PHE A 448 2.57 17.70 8.81
N SER A 449 2.59 18.63 9.79
CA SER A 449 2.02 19.97 9.63
C SER A 449 2.91 20.87 8.76
N PHE A 450 2.30 21.85 8.12
CA PHE A 450 3.01 22.94 7.47
C PHE A 450 3.24 24.11 8.45
N SER A 451 3.66 23.77 9.67
CA SER A 451 3.97 24.75 10.70
C SER A 451 5.33 25.41 10.46
N PRO A 452 5.54 26.65 10.92
CA PRO A 452 6.84 27.33 10.82
C PRO A 452 7.99 26.53 11.45
N SER A 453 7.75 25.86 12.58
CA SER A 453 8.74 25.03 13.27
C SER A 453 9.15 23.81 12.43
N ASN A 454 8.18 23.11 11.83
CA ASN A 454 8.45 21.95 10.99
C ASN A 454 9.17 22.38 9.69
N VAL A 455 8.75 23.50 9.09
CA VAL A 455 9.46 24.10 7.94
C VAL A 455 10.89 24.48 8.29
N ALA A 456 11.15 25.04 9.47
CA ALA A 456 12.49 25.42 9.89
C ALA A 456 13.41 24.21 10.08
N SER A 457 12.91 23.14 10.72
CA SER A 457 13.71 21.96 11.08
C SER A 457 13.90 20.98 9.92
N LYS A 458 12.82 20.68 9.16
CA LYS A 458 12.78 19.60 8.16
C LYS A 458 12.44 20.09 6.75
N GLY A 459 12.29 21.39 6.55
CA GLY A 459 11.92 21.96 5.27
C GLY A 459 12.94 21.76 4.16
N PRO A 460 12.51 21.97 2.90
CA PRO A 460 13.38 21.84 1.74
C PRO A 460 14.66 22.66 1.86
N ARG A 461 15.76 22.16 1.33
CA ARG A 461 17.08 22.78 1.24
C ARG A 461 17.48 22.91 -0.23
N PRO A 462 18.54 23.68 -0.58
CA PRO A 462 19.01 23.75 -1.94
C PRO A 462 19.29 22.36 -2.52
N GLY A 463 18.72 22.07 -3.70
CA GLY A 463 18.85 20.77 -4.37
C GLY A 463 17.83 19.71 -3.96
N ASP A 464 17.00 19.96 -2.94
CA ASP A 464 15.85 19.12 -2.61
C ASP A 464 14.71 19.29 -3.64
N LEU A 465 13.66 18.49 -3.50
CA LEU A 465 12.46 18.52 -4.34
C LEU A 465 11.21 18.79 -3.50
N GLY A 466 10.48 19.86 -3.83
CA GLY A 466 9.10 20.04 -3.38
C GLY A 466 8.13 19.42 -4.38
N VAL A 467 7.13 18.66 -3.90
CA VAL A 467 6.11 18.06 -4.74
C VAL A 467 4.73 18.54 -4.29
N LEU A 468 4.09 19.33 -5.14
CA LEU A 468 2.75 19.84 -4.92
C LEU A 468 1.72 18.88 -5.51
N VAL A 469 0.76 18.39 -4.71
CA VAL A 469 -0.27 17.47 -5.16
C VAL A 469 -1.65 18.11 -5.03
N LEU A 470 -2.37 18.25 -6.14
CA LEU A 470 -3.62 18.98 -6.24
C LEU A 470 -4.69 18.15 -6.97
N LEU A 471 -5.91 18.21 -6.46
CA LEU A 471 -7.11 17.87 -7.21
C LEU A 471 -7.75 19.15 -7.77
N ASP A 472 -8.65 18.98 -8.74
CA ASP A 472 -9.20 20.11 -9.51
C ASP A 472 -9.90 21.18 -8.69
N GLU A 473 -10.62 20.82 -7.62
CA GLU A 473 -11.26 21.80 -6.74
C GLU A 473 -10.28 22.70 -5.99
N GLU A 474 -9.04 22.23 -5.82
CA GLU A 474 -7.99 22.98 -5.11
C GLU A 474 -7.28 23.98 -6.01
N LEU A 475 -7.41 23.86 -7.33
CA LEU A 475 -6.75 24.74 -8.30
C LEU A 475 -7.16 26.21 -8.12
N VAL A 476 -8.40 26.47 -7.72
CA VAL A 476 -8.89 27.84 -7.45
C VAL A 476 -8.18 28.50 -6.25
N GLU A 477 -7.56 27.70 -5.37
CA GLU A 477 -6.80 28.26 -4.25
C GLU A 477 -5.48 28.89 -4.70
N LEU A 478 -4.97 28.52 -5.87
CA LEU A 478 -3.77 29.12 -6.44
C LEU A 478 -3.94 30.60 -6.81
N ASP A 479 -5.19 31.04 -6.99
CA ASP A 479 -5.51 32.45 -7.25
C ASP A 479 -5.39 33.32 -5.98
N ARG A 480 -5.34 32.69 -4.80
CA ARG A 480 -5.16 33.38 -3.50
C ARG A 480 -3.69 33.37 -3.09
N PRO A 481 -3.01 34.54 -3.06
CA PRO A 481 -1.58 34.61 -2.76
C PRO A 481 -1.20 34.03 -1.41
N ASP A 482 -2.10 34.06 -0.43
CA ASP A 482 -1.92 33.58 0.94
C ASP A 482 -2.32 32.12 1.14
N SER A 483 -2.74 31.40 0.10
CA SER A 483 -3.05 29.96 0.20
C SER A 483 -1.83 29.15 0.64
N SER A 484 -2.10 28.04 1.30
CA SER A 484 -1.02 27.11 1.75
C SER A 484 -0.22 26.55 0.57
N PHE A 485 -0.87 26.34 -0.58
CA PHE A 485 -0.20 25.90 -1.80
C PHE A 485 0.82 26.94 -2.30
N ASN A 486 0.42 28.22 -2.35
CA ASN A 486 1.31 29.28 -2.75
C ASN A 486 2.46 29.50 -1.74
N LYS A 487 2.16 29.39 -0.46
CA LYS A 487 3.20 29.46 0.60
C LYS A 487 4.21 28.30 0.45
N PHE A 488 3.75 27.07 0.14
CA PHE A 488 4.65 25.94 -0.10
C PHE A 488 5.55 26.17 -1.32
N ILE A 489 4.98 26.64 -2.45
CA ILE A 489 5.74 27.01 -3.64
C ILE A 489 6.83 28.03 -3.28
N ASN A 490 6.46 29.10 -2.58
CA ASN A 490 7.39 30.16 -2.18
C ASN A 490 8.53 29.60 -1.28
N VAL A 491 8.21 28.78 -0.27
CA VAL A 491 9.21 28.12 0.58
C VAL A 491 10.22 27.32 -0.24
N CYS A 492 9.76 26.53 -1.21
CA CYS A 492 10.66 25.76 -2.07
C CYS A 492 11.54 26.69 -2.92
N GLN A 493 10.95 27.72 -3.53
CA GLN A 493 11.67 28.66 -4.40
C GLN A 493 12.69 29.50 -3.64
N GLU A 494 12.31 30.03 -2.48
CA GLU A 494 13.20 30.84 -1.62
C GLU A 494 14.39 30.03 -1.09
N ARG A 495 14.18 28.74 -0.85
CA ARG A 495 15.20 27.81 -0.36
C ARG A 495 16.02 27.14 -1.45
N GLY A 496 15.77 27.42 -2.73
CA GLY A 496 16.52 26.86 -3.85
C GLY A 496 16.22 25.37 -4.10
N ALA A 497 15.07 24.87 -3.67
CA ALA A 497 14.60 23.53 -4.03
C ALA A 497 13.94 23.53 -5.41
N ASN A 498 14.02 22.41 -6.11
CA ASN A 498 13.24 22.16 -7.32
C ASN A 498 11.75 21.93 -6.99
N LEU A 499 10.88 22.09 -7.98
CA LEU A 499 9.44 21.85 -7.83
C LEU A 499 8.93 20.83 -8.85
N ALA A 500 8.06 19.97 -8.38
CA ALA A 500 7.16 19.22 -9.23
C ALA A 500 5.71 19.46 -8.80
N ALA A 501 4.79 19.49 -9.73
CA ALA A 501 3.36 19.58 -9.44
C ALA A 501 2.63 18.40 -10.09
N LEU A 502 1.85 17.70 -9.29
CA LEU A 502 0.94 16.65 -9.71
C LEU A 502 -0.50 17.20 -9.64
N VAL A 503 -1.17 17.22 -10.79
CA VAL A 503 -2.55 17.69 -10.90
C VAL A 503 -3.41 16.58 -11.50
N VAL A 504 -4.48 16.21 -10.81
CA VAL A 504 -5.52 15.34 -11.36
C VAL A 504 -6.83 16.13 -11.43
N ALA A 505 -7.27 16.43 -12.65
CA ALA A 505 -8.40 17.32 -12.89
C ALA A 505 -9.44 16.68 -13.82
N ARG A 506 -10.73 17.03 -13.59
CA ARG A 506 -11.77 16.80 -14.58
C ARG A 506 -11.57 17.77 -15.74
N ARG A 507 -11.98 17.37 -16.94
CA ARG A 507 -11.74 18.13 -18.19
C ARG A 507 -12.18 19.60 -18.10
N ASN A 508 -13.33 19.86 -17.50
CA ASN A 508 -13.87 21.21 -17.37
C ASN A 508 -13.08 22.15 -16.44
N LEU A 509 -12.16 21.62 -15.63
CA LEU A 509 -11.31 22.38 -14.69
C LEU A 509 -9.81 22.24 -15.02
N ALA A 510 -9.46 21.47 -16.06
CA ALA A 510 -8.07 21.18 -16.40
C ALA A 510 -7.27 22.43 -16.79
N ASP A 511 -7.91 23.44 -17.42
CA ASP A 511 -7.25 24.67 -17.87
C ASP A 511 -6.79 25.56 -16.69
N ALA A 512 -7.42 25.43 -15.51
CA ALA A 512 -6.97 26.13 -14.30
C ALA A 512 -5.54 25.74 -13.89
N ALA A 513 -5.08 24.53 -14.26
CA ALA A 513 -3.70 24.10 -14.04
C ALA A 513 -2.66 24.88 -14.88
N ASP A 514 -3.07 25.55 -15.97
CA ASP A 514 -2.15 26.34 -16.80
C ASP A 514 -1.63 27.60 -16.07
N GLY A 515 -2.38 28.08 -15.05
CA GLY A 515 -1.91 29.09 -14.12
C GLY A 515 -0.67 28.65 -13.33
N LEU A 516 -0.59 27.37 -13.01
CA LEU A 516 0.55 26.80 -12.26
C LEU A 516 1.83 26.78 -13.10
N LYS A 517 1.74 26.51 -14.43
CA LYS A 517 2.91 26.56 -15.33
C LYS A 517 3.70 27.87 -15.26
N ARG A 518 3.02 29.00 -15.08
CA ARG A 518 3.65 30.33 -14.97
C ARG A 518 4.45 30.53 -13.66
N ARG A 519 4.25 29.68 -12.68
CA ARG A 519 4.95 29.69 -11.39
C ARG A 519 6.12 28.72 -11.34
N LEU A 520 6.16 27.74 -12.24
CA LEU A 520 7.23 26.78 -12.35
C LEU A 520 8.43 27.42 -13.08
N ARG A 521 9.62 27.16 -12.57
CA ARG A 521 10.90 27.59 -13.17
C ARG A 521 11.36 26.61 -14.26
N GLU A 522 12.37 26.98 -15.01
CA GLU A 522 13.08 26.06 -15.89
C GLU A 522 13.62 24.87 -15.05
N GLY A 523 13.35 23.65 -15.49
CA GLY A 523 13.70 22.42 -14.75
C GLY A 523 12.61 21.88 -13.82
N ASP A 524 11.62 22.70 -13.42
CA ASP A 524 10.46 22.22 -12.67
C ASP A 524 9.49 21.40 -13.58
N VAL A 525 8.72 20.48 -13.00
CA VAL A 525 7.87 19.56 -13.76
C VAL A 525 6.40 19.70 -13.38
N LEU A 526 5.51 19.72 -14.38
CA LEU A 526 4.07 19.58 -14.21
C LEU A 526 3.59 18.26 -14.82
N VAL A 527 3.01 17.39 -14.01
CA VAL A 527 2.28 16.19 -14.42
C VAL A 527 0.79 16.51 -14.32
N LYS A 528 0.06 16.44 -15.43
CA LYS A 528 -1.37 16.75 -15.49
C LYS A 528 -2.15 15.58 -16.07
N ALA A 529 -2.94 14.88 -15.23
CA ALA A 529 -3.89 13.87 -15.67
C ALA A 529 -5.30 14.48 -15.80
N VAL A 530 -5.93 14.32 -16.95
CA VAL A 530 -7.26 14.87 -17.26
C VAL A 530 -8.27 13.74 -17.39
N LEU A 531 -9.27 13.75 -16.50
CA LEU A 531 -10.36 12.78 -16.49
C LEU A 531 -11.59 13.29 -17.23
N GLU A 532 -12.17 12.43 -18.05
CA GLU A 532 -13.41 12.68 -18.80
C GLU A 532 -14.69 12.55 -17.94
N ALA A 533 -14.57 12.56 -16.61
CA ALA A 533 -15.71 12.40 -15.72
C ALA A 533 -16.34 13.75 -15.40
N GLU A 534 -17.68 13.88 -15.56
CA GLU A 534 -18.42 15.04 -15.07
C GLU A 534 -18.73 14.93 -13.57
N ASP A 535 -19.18 13.76 -13.13
CA ASP A 535 -19.54 13.44 -11.74
C ASP A 535 -18.50 12.53 -11.10
N ASP A 536 -17.95 12.94 -9.96
CA ASP A 536 -17.04 12.16 -9.11
C ASP A 536 -17.26 12.57 -7.65
N PRO A 537 -18.44 12.23 -7.08
CA PRO A 537 -18.92 12.80 -5.82
C PRO A 537 -18.04 12.46 -4.62
N LEU A 538 -17.38 11.30 -4.64
CA LEU A 538 -16.42 10.88 -3.62
C LEU A 538 -14.97 11.18 -4.00
N THR A 539 -14.72 11.89 -5.10
CA THR A 539 -13.36 12.06 -5.66
C THR A 539 -12.66 10.74 -6.02
N LEU A 540 -13.40 9.64 -6.07
CA LEU A 540 -12.86 8.27 -6.21
C LEU A 540 -11.99 8.12 -7.46
N ARG A 541 -12.47 8.60 -8.63
CA ARG A 541 -11.75 8.44 -9.91
C ARG A 541 -10.46 9.22 -9.90
N ARG A 542 -10.47 10.44 -9.35
CA ARG A 542 -9.28 11.30 -9.23
C ARG A 542 -8.26 10.70 -8.26
N GLN A 543 -8.72 10.16 -7.13
CA GLN A 543 -7.84 9.49 -6.16
C GLN A 543 -7.21 8.21 -6.74
N ILE A 544 -7.96 7.43 -7.53
CA ILE A 544 -7.42 6.24 -8.22
C ILE A 544 -6.39 6.64 -9.28
N ALA A 545 -6.67 7.64 -10.12
CA ALA A 545 -5.71 8.15 -11.10
C ALA A 545 -4.42 8.62 -10.41
N LEU A 546 -4.55 9.41 -9.33
CA LEU A 546 -3.42 9.87 -8.54
C LEU A 546 -2.63 8.70 -7.94
N LYS A 547 -3.32 7.70 -7.37
CA LYS A 547 -2.68 6.50 -6.81
C LYS A 547 -1.87 5.76 -7.87
N MET A 548 -2.42 5.56 -9.08
CA MET A 548 -1.72 4.89 -10.18
C MET A 548 -0.47 5.69 -10.59
N ILE A 549 -0.57 7.02 -10.71
CA ILE A 549 0.56 7.90 -11.01
C ILE A 549 1.64 7.79 -9.93
N LEU A 550 1.29 7.95 -8.65
CA LEU A 550 2.24 7.90 -7.55
C LEU A 550 2.91 6.53 -7.44
N ASN A 551 2.16 5.44 -7.58
CA ASN A 551 2.71 4.09 -7.52
C ASN A 551 3.67 3.79 -8.67
N ALA A 552 3.33 4.20 -9.90
CA ALA A 552 4.21 4.03 -11.06
C ALA A 552 5.47 4.88 -10.92
N HIS A 553 5.30 6.16 -10.56
CA HIS A 553 6.39 7.10 -10.33
C HIS A 553 7.36 6.60 -9.24
N SER A 554 6.84 6.30 -8.03
CA SER A 554 7.70 5.87 -6.91
C SER A 554 8.44 4.56 -7.17
N THR A 555 7.78 3.61 -7.87
CA THR A 555 8.43 2.38 -8.32
C THR A 555 9.53 2.68 -9.33
N GLY A 556 9.26 3.59 -10.28
CA GLY A 556 10.22 4.06 -11.27
C GLY A 556 11.45 4.71 -10.63
N VAL A 557 11.23 5.61 -9.66
CA VAL A 557 12.31 6.23 -8.88
C VAL A 557 13.17 5.18 -8.19
N MET A 558 12.55 4.23 -7.48
CA MET A 558 13.28 3.19 -6.75
C MET A 558 14.04 2.24 -7.69
N ALA A 559 13.50 1.93 -8.85
CA ALA A 559 14.19 1.17 -9.89
C ALA A 559 15.38 1.95 -10.46
N ALA A 560 15.23 3.25 -10.73
CA ALA A 560 16.27 4.13 -11.22
C ALA A 560 17.46 4.28 -10.24
N VAL A 561 17.19 4.24 -8.93
CA VAL A 561 18.22 4.31 -7.87
C VAL A 561 18.70 2.94 -7.37
N GLY A 562 18.35 1.84 -8.08
CA GLY A 562 18.88 0.50 -7.81
C GLY A 562 18.26 -0.26 -6.66
N ARG A 563 17.07 0.16 -6.16
CA ARG A 563 16.34 -0.53 -5.08
C ARG A 563 15.45 -1.68 -5.57
N VAL A 564 15.41 -1.92 -6.87
CA VAL A 564 14.67 -3.00 -7.54
C VAL A 564 15.62 -3.71 -8.50
N VAL A 565 15.53 -5.03 -8.59
CA VAL A 565 16.29 -5.85 -9.56
C VAL A 565 15.32 -6.64 -10.42
N GLY A 566 15.33 -6.40 -11.72
CA GLY A 566 14.26 -6.88 -12.58
C GLY A 566 12.92 -6.31 -12.11
N ASN A 567 12.02 -7.18 -11.69
CA ASN A 567 10.76 -6.80 -11.04
C ASN A 567 10.65 -7.33 -9.61
N THR A 568 11.76 -7.44 -8.87
CA THR A 568 11.78 -7.98 -7.51
C THR A 568 12.24 -6.96 -6.48
N MET A 569 11.62 -7.00 -5.29
CA MET A 569 11.95 -6.12 -4.16
C MET A 569 13.09 -6.70 -3.31
N THR A 570 14.30 -6.71 -3.85
CA THR A 570 15.49 -7.29 -3.19
C THR A 570 15.95 -6.54 -1.94
N ASN A 571 15.36 -5.38 -1.66
CA ASN A 571 15.62 -4.61 -0.42
C ASN A 571 14.58 -4.84 0.68
N VAL A 572 13.66 -5.80 0.53
CA VAL A 572 12.66 -6.13 1.55
C VAL A 572 13.33 -6.49 2.88
N SER A 573 12.75 -6.03 4.00
CA SER A 573 13.21 -6.37 5.35
C SER A 573 12.45 -7.58 5.87
N PRO A 574 13.11 -8.67 6.30
CA PRO A 574 12.44 -9.88 6.80
C PRO A 574 11.97 -9.70 8.26
N THR A 575 10.99 -8.83 8.49
CA THR A 575 10.55 -8.38 9.82
C THR A 575 9.38 -9.15 10.41
N ASN A 576 8.67 -9.95 9.59
CA ASN A 576 7.60 -10.85 10.02
C ASN A 576 7.67 -12.18 9.26
N LEU A 577 6.86 -13.17 9.64
CA LEU A 577 6.92 -14.53 9.06
C LEU A 577 6.64 -14.53 7.55
N LYS A 578 5.71 -13.71 7.08
CA LYS A 578 5.42 -13.56 5.65
C LYS A 578 6.63 -13.00 4.89
N LEU A 579 7.27 -11.94 5.41
CA LEU A 579 8.41 -11.29 4.76
C LEU A 579 9.68 -12.16 4.80
N ILE A 580 9.86 -13.00 5.83
CA ILE A 580 10.90 -14.03 5.85
C ILE A 580 10.70 -15.01 4.68
N GLY A 581 9.48 -15.51 4.47
CA GLY A 581 9.17 -16.39 3.35
C GLY A 581 9.43 -15.77 1.99
N ARG A 582 9.03 -14.51 1.81
CA ARG A 582 9.30 -13.74 0.59
C ARG A 582 10.81 -13.56 0.35
N ALA A 583 11.56 -13.14 1.37
CA ALA A 583 13.00 -12.96 1.27
C ALA A 583 13.71 -14.28 0.91
N THR A 584 13.32 -15.39 1.55
CA THR A 584 13.84 -16.74 1.23
C THR A 584 13.56 -17.11 -0.24
N TYR A 585 12.35 -16.90 -0.69
CA TYR A 585 11.94 -17.19 -2.07
C TYR A 585 12.72 -16.35 -3.09
N LEU A 586 12.94 -15.05 -2.82
CA LEU A 586 13.74 -14.18 -3.68
C LEU A 586 15.19 -14.63 -3.76
N ILE A 587 15.81 -15.04 -2.65
CA ILE A 587 17.17 -15.60 -2.64
C ILE A 587 17.23 -16.86 -3.52
N MET A 588 16.35 -17.81 -3.24
CA MET A 588 16.29 -19.08 -3.97
C MET A 588 16.11 -18.86 -5.49
N THR A 589 15.19 -18.00 -5.89
CA THR A 589 14.88 -17.79 -7.32
C THR A 589 16.00 -17.06 -8.03
N HIS A 590 16.59 -15.99 -7.48
CA HIS A 590 17.69 -15.28 -8.13
C HIS A 590 18.96 -16.14 -8.25
N VAL A 591 19.27 -16.94 -7.23
CA VAL A 591 20.40 -17.87 -7.31
C VAL A 591 20.12 -18.92 -8.38
N ASN A 592 18.97 -19.59 -8.35
CA ASN A 592 18.63 -20.64 -9.31
C ASN A 592 18.52 -20.12 -10.76
N ASP A 593 17.93 -18.94 -10.95
CA ASP A 593 17.86 -18.29 -12.25
C ASP A 593 19.27 -18.02 -12.83
N THR A 594 20.22 -17.67 -11.97
CA THR A 594 21.63 -17.42 -12.37
C THR A 594 22.37 -18.73 -12.66
N LEU A 595 22.24 -19.73 -11.79
CA LEU A 595 22.87 -21.05 -11.99
C LEU A 595 22.39 -21.75 -13.26
N ALA A 596 21.16 -21.49 -13.70
CA ALA A 596 20.58 -22.05 -14.92
C ALA A 596 21.02 -21.34 -16.22
N GLN A 597 21.77 -20.21 -16.14
CA GLN A 597 22.23 -19.52 -17.35
C GLN A 597 23.31 -20.33 -18.07
N ARG A 598 23.22 -20.36 -19.41
CA ARG A 598 24.19 -21.08 -20.25
C ARG A 598 25.62 -20.61 -20.03
N ASP A 599 25.80 -19.30 -19.93
CA ASP A 599 27.11 -18.68 -19.74
C ASP A 599 27.68 -19.02 -18.34
N TRP A 600 26.81 -19.06 -17.32
CA TRP A 600 27.20 -19.51 -15.98
C TRP A 600 27.66 -20.97 -16.00
N VAL A 601 26.87 -21.86 -16.59
CA VAL A 601 27.18 -23.29 -16.68
C VAL A 601 28.47 -23.51 -17.49
N ALA A 602 28.69 -22.75 -18.57
CA ALA A 602 29.89 -22.83 -19.38
C ALA A 602 31.14 -22.39 -18.59
N ALA A 603 31.01 -21.36 -17.74
CA ALA A 603 32.13 -20.81 -16.97
C ALA A 603 32.43 -21.61 -15.68
N HIS A 604 31.41 -22.10 -14.99
CA HIS A 604 31.53 -22.66 -13.63
C HIS A 604 31.08 -24.11 -13.51
N GLY A 605 30.52 -24.70 -14.57
CA GLY A 605 29.93 -26.03 -14.58
C GLY A 605 28.51 -26.09 -14.02
N PHE A 606 27.88 -27.23 -14.14
CA PHE A 606 26.55 -27.48 -13.60
C PHE A 606 26.56 -27.48 -12.07
N ALA A 607 25.53 -26.96 -11.48
CA ALA A 607 25.24 -27.00 -10.06
C ALA A 607 23.77 -27.36 -9.82
N ASP A 608 23.49 -28.10 -8.75
CA ASP A 608 22.13 -28.39 -8.34
C ASP A 608 21.39 -27.10 -7.90
N ALA A 609 20.08 -27.08 -8.12
CA ALA A 609 19.26 -25.96 -7.68
C ALA A 609 19.21 -25.85 -6.16
N VAL A 610 19.33 -24.63 -5.67
CA VAL A 610 19.20 -24.30 -4.24
C VAL A 610 17.76 -24.53 -3.79
N THR A 611 17.60 -25.22 -2.68
CA THR A 611 16.31 -25.46 -2.04
C THR A 611 15.85 -24.28 -1.19
N PHE A 612 14.54 -24.22 -0.89
CA PHE A 612 14.00 -23.23 0.04
C PHE A 612 14.66 -23.28 1.43
N ALA A 613 14.96 -24.47 1.93
CA ALA A 613 15.62 -24.65 3.23
C ALA A 613 17.05 -24.10 3.25
N GLU A 614 17.81 -24.28 2.17
CA GLU A 614 19.18 -23.73 2.04
C GLU A 614 19.17 -22.21 1.97
N ALA A 615 18.30 -21.65 1.12
CA ALA A 615 18.12 -20.19 1.01
C ALA A 615 17.69 -19.57 2.35
N ASN A 616 16.81 -20.27 3.10
CA ASN A 616 16.37 -19.83 4.42
C ASN A 616 17.49 -19.87 5.46
N ALA A 617 18.32 -20.92 5.46
CA ALA A 617 19.47 -21.00 6.35
C ALA A 617 20.45 -19.84 6.13
N VAL A 618 20.74 -19.51 4.86
CA VAL A 618 21.60 -18.36 4.52
C VAL A 618 20.95 -17.03 4.89
N LEU A 619 19.63 -16.88 4.71
CA LEU A 619 18.91 -15.68 5.12
C LEU A 619 19.01 -15.44 6.63
N PHE A 620 18.78 -16.46 7.46
CA PHE A 620 18.87 -16.30 8.92
C PHE A 620 20.29 -15.95 9.38
N ASP A 621 21.33 -16.50 8.73
CA ASP A 621 22.72 -16.14 8.98
C ASP A 621 23.01 -14.69 8.53
N ALA A 622 22.44 -14.25 7.40
CA ALA A 622 22.50 -12.84 6.95
C ALA A 622 21.84 -11.88 7.94
N MET A 623 20.67 -12.24 8.47
CA MET A 623 19.96 -11.44 9.47
C MET A 623 20.80 -11.26 10.75
N GLU A 624 21.48 -12.31 11.18
CA GLU A 624 22.38 -12.25 12.34
C GLU A 624 23.60 -11.39 12.04
N TYR A 625 24.21 -11.55 10.86
CA TYR A 625 25.36 -10.72 10.43
C TYR A 625 25.00 -9.23 10.37
N VAL A 626 23.89 -8.89 9.71
CA VAL A 626 23.43 -7.49 9.58
C VAL A 626 23.12 -6.88 10.96
N ARG A 627 22.49 -7.67 11.85
CA ARG A 627 22.17 -7.23 13.22
C ARG A 627 23.42 -7.00 14.07
N SER A 628 24.35 -7.94 14.06
CA SER A 628 25.57 -7.88 14.89
C SER A 628 26.55 -6.78 14.46
N HIS A 629 26.47 -6.34 13.20
CA HIS A 629 27.31 -5.26 12.66
C HIS A 629 26.56 -3.92 12.52
N GLU A 630 25.35 -3.81 13.09
CA GLU A 630 24.50 -2.59 13.07
C GLU A 630 24.22 -2.03 11.64
N MET A 631 24.15 -2.92 10.64
CA MET A 631 24.03 -2.57 9.21
C MET A 631 22.57 -2.44 8.77
N GLY A 632 21.74 -1.71 9.49
CA GLY A 632 20.28 -1.68 9.31
C GLY A 632 19.78 -1.27 7.91
N GLN A 633 20.59 -0.63 7.08
CA GLN A 633 20.25 -0.27 5.70
C GLN A 633 20.69 -1.31 4.65
N THR A 634 21.46 -2.33 5.05
CA THR A 634 21.95 -3.37 4.15
C THR A 634 20.92 -4.46 3.98
N ALA A 635 20.63 -4.84 2.73
CA ALA A 635 19.62 -5.83 2.40
C ALA A 635 20.16 -7.26 2.55
N GLU A 636 19.60 -8.02 3.49
CA GLU A 636 19.95 -9.44 3.74
C GLU A 636 19.76 -10.30 2.50
N VAL A 637 18.70 -10.02 1.71
CA VAL A 637 18.43 -10.72 0.44
C VAL A 637 19.58 -10.53 -0.55
N ALA A 638 20.03 -9.29 -0.75
CA ALA A 638 21.11 -8.98 -1.68
C ALA A 638 22.44 -9.62 -1.25
N LEU A 639 22.78 -9.50 0.05
CA LEU A 639 23.98 -10.15 0.61
C LEU A 639 23.95 -11.66 0.43
N SER A 640 22.81 -12.29 0.73
CA SER A 640 22.64 -13.74 0.61
C SER A 640 22.80 -14.23 -0.82
N ILE A 641 22.21 -13.54 -1.81
CA ILE A 641 22.33 -13.88 -3.22
C ILE A 641 23.81 -13.82 -3.66
N ILE A 642 24.50 -12.72 -3.37
CA ILE A 642 25.90 -12.56 -3.75
C ILE A 642 26.78 -13.63 -3.09
N ARG A 643 26.63 -13.82 -1.77
CA ARG A 643 27.44 -14.80 -1.04
C ARG A 643 27.26 -16.22 -1.56
N MET A 644 26.01 -16.62 -1.87
CA MET A 644 25.74 -17.95 -2.42
C MET A 644 26.36 -18.11 -3.82
N LEU A 645 26.18 -17.13 -4.72
CA LEU A 645 26.76 -17.19 -6.06
C LEU A 645 28.29 -17.19 -6.03
N GLU A 646 28.94 -16.43 -5.14
CA GLU A 646 30.36 -16.47 -4.94
C GLU A 646 30.85 -17.87 -4.45
N ALA A 647 30.08 -18.51 -3.57
CA ALA A 647 30.41 -19.86 -3.12
C ALA A 647 30.31 -20.89 -4.27
N PHE A 648 29.28 -20.80 -5.11
CA PHE A 648 29.14 -21.63 -6.31
C PHE A 648 30.26 -21.38 -7.34
N GLN A 649 30.61 -20.11 -7.57
CA GLN A 649 31.68 -19.72 -8.50
C GLN A 649 33.04 -20.27 -8.07
N ARG A 650 33.38 -20.19 -6.77
CA ARG A 650 34.64 -20.64 -6.19
C ARG A 650 34.65 -22.14 -5.90
N ARG A 651 33.48 -22.79 -5.85
CA ARG A 651 33.27 -24.12 -5.29
C ARG A 651 33.92 -24.26 -3.90
N GLY A 652 33.72 -23.23 -3.08
CA GLY A 652 34.39 -23.08 -1.82
C GLY A 652 33.87 -21.91 -0.98
N PRO A 653 34.60 -21.58 0.12
CA PRO A 653 34.15 -20.55 1.05
C PRO A 653 33.95 -19.17 0.42
N ALA A 654 32.87 -18.48 0.84
CA ALA A 654 32.60 -17.08 0.56
C ALA A 654 32.22 -16.37 1.87
N SER A 655 32.92 -15.27 2.20
CA SER A 655 32.67 -14.52 3.43
C SER A 655 31.55 -13.49 3.26
N TRP A 656 30.99 -13.02 4.37
CA TRP A 656 30.06 -11.90 4.38
C TRP A 656 30.74 -10.60 3.96
N ASP A 657 32.02 -10.40 4.33
CA ASP A 657 32.80 -9.21 3.97
C ASP A 657 33.06 -9.15 2.46
N ASP A 658 33.35 -10.28 1.80
CA ASP A 658 33.45 -10.35 0.33
C ASP A 658 32.12 -9.97 -0.32
N ALA A 659 31.02 -10.56 0.14
CA ALA A 659 29.69 -10.28 -0.40
C ALA A 659 29.27 -8.82 -0.19
N ARG A 660 29.63 -8.25 0.96
CA ARG A 660 29.41 -6.83 1.26
C ARG A 660 30.20 -5.92 0.35
N ALA A 661 31.48 -6.18 0.16
CA ALA A 661 32.35 -5.39 -0.72
C ALA A 661 31.82 -5.38 -2.17
N LEU A 662 31.38 -6.53 -2.67
CA LEU A 662 30.72 -6.64 -3.98
C LEU A 662 29.39 -5.89 -4.06
N LEU A 663 28.57 -5.96 -3.00
CA LEU A 663 27.32 -5.20 -2.93
C LEU A 663 27.56 -3.69 -2.91
N GLU A 664 28.57 -3.23 -2.19
CA GLU A 664 28.95 -1.81 -2.11
C GLU A 664 29.54 -1.28 -3.41
N SER A 665 30.35 -2.08 -4.13
CA SER A 665 30.99 -1.67 -5.38
C SER A 665 30.06 -1.67 -6.59
N ASP A 666 29.26 -2.73 -6.74
CA ASP A 666 28.50 -3.02 -7.97
C ASP A 666 26.99 -2.86 -7.80
N GLY A 667 26.51 -2.91 -6.57
CA GLY A 667 25.09 -3.16 -6.28
C GLY A 667 24.65 -4.56 -6.72
N LEU A 668 23.50 -5.03 -6.23
CA LEU A 668 22.99 -6.35 -6.63
C LEU A 668 22.64 -6.39 -8.13
N ALA A 669 22.07 -5.32 -8.68
CA ALA A 669 21.70 -5.26 -10.09
C ALA A 669 22.94 -5.38 -11.00
N GLY A 670 24.00 -4.64 -10.74
CA GLY A 670 25.26 -4.70 -11.50
C GLY A 670 25.95 -6.05 -11.37
N TYR A 671 25.97 -6.62 -10.16
CA TYR A 671 26.50 -7.96 -9.92
C TYR A 671 25.74 -9.02 -10.74
N LEU A 672 24.42 -9.05 -10.66
CA LEU A 672 23.59 -10.00 -11.40
C LEU A 672 23.64 -9.80 -12.91
N ALA A 673 23.71 -8.58 -13.41
CA ALA A 673 23.80 -8.31 -14.84
C ALA A 673 25.03 -8.97 -15.49
N ARG A 674 26.14 -9.11 -14.74
CA ARG A 674 27.35 -9.83 -15.21
C ARG A 674 27.18 -11.34 -15.27
N HIS A 675 26.34 -11.89 -14.39
CA HIS A 675 26.19 -13.35 -14.22
C HIS A 675 24.86 -13.89 -14.78
N ASN A 676 23.88 -13.04 -15.02
CA ASN A 676 22.57 -13.37 -15.57
C ASN A 676 22.13 -12.31 -16.59
N PRO A 677 22.67 -12.33 -17.83
CA PRO A 677 22.36 -11.34 -18.87
C PRO A 677 20.85 -11.26 -19.22
N ARG A 678 20.08 -12.34 -19.00
CA ARG A 678 18.63 -12.37 -19.22
C ARG A 678 17.86 -11.33 -18.39
N LEU A 679 18.40 -10.91 -17.26
CA LEU A 679 17.77 -9.86 -16.45
C LEU A 679 17.91 -8.47 -17.10
N ALA A 680 18.95 -8.27 -17.91
CA ALA A 680 19.24 -7.00 -18.57
C ALA A 680 18.63 -6.87 -19.99
N THR A 681 18.18 -7.98 -20.57
CA THR A 681 17.54 -8.04 -21.90
C THR A 681 16.04 -8.24 -21.80
#